data_a1d8347359002eb0a4ff42e4963abddc
#
_entry.id   a1d8347359002eb0a4ff42e4963abddc
#
_cell.length_a   1.000
_cell.length_b   1.000
_cell.length_c   1.000
_cell.angle_alpha   90.00
_cell.angle_beta   90.00
_cell.angle_gamma   90.00
#
_symmetry.space_group_name_H-M   'P 1'
#
loop_
_entity.id
_entity.type
_entity.pdbx_description
1 polymer ?
#
loop_
_entity_poly.entity_id
_entity_poly.type
_entity_poly.pdbx_seq_one_letter_code
_entity_poly.pdbx_strand_id
1 'polypeptide(L)'
;ITGKTCACFEPTLDYVVVQFPKWPFDKFADASRTLGTQMKATGEVMAIAPSFEMALLKAVRGAEISMDTLNRKIDPEDEAPLSERLRRVDDHRLFTVFEALKAGMSVDEIYDITRIDRWFLCKLQGLAAYEKTIAGGLTDELYARGKRLGYTDEALRRLSGADALPEHQRAVYKMVDTCGAEFDAETPYFYSTRDTVCESRAFPRSGKPVIMVLGSGPIRIGQGIEFDYSSVHCVWTLKELGYDVVIVNNNPETVSTDYDTADRLYFEPLCPEDVMDIIDAEKPVGVVVAFGGQTAIKLTKYLDEHGIPILGTSAESIDMAEDRERFDSLLEQFHIKRPRGCGVTGMQGALDAAHELGYPVLLRPSYVIGGQNMVIAHNDEEVRRYMEVILSGKIENPVLVDQYLMGKELEVDVISDGTDVLIPGIMEHIERTGVHSGDSIAVYPPFSISDRMRRTIIDCSEKLALSLKTKGLINIQYLIYQGELYVIEVNPRASRTVPYISKVTGVPMVDLATRVMVGQPLKSLGYGTGLYRTPPYVAVKVPVFSFEKITDANSSLSPEMKSTGEVLGVGKTMEEALFKGLVSAGYKVEKPKRGGILISVNRRDQPEIVHIARKLDDMGYKLYATDGTAREIARLGTDVEIVGKLGRDSRVFDLLESGQIDYIILTGSTEPAYIRDFIHLNRRALQLSIPCLTSLDTAAALTDILASGYNQRNTELVDIAHMRKWRRSLRFSKLEGCGNDCIIIENFNGEITCPESLALTLCDRHRGVGAEGLVLLEDSDVAEVKMRLFNTDGSEGLIGGNAIRCVGKYLYDKGFTRQESFSVETGGGVRHLDLYTVDGKVTSVAVDMGKASLKAADLPTTLPEETLIDYPVEIGGEPYNITCVSMGNPHCVVFCDRVDGVNVPQVGPLFEHSEFFPERINTEFVRVVNPLTIKMRVWERGSGETMA
;
A
#
# COMPACT_ATOMS: atom_id res chain seq x y z
N ILE A 1 -37.91 -21.34 -8.80
CA ILE A 1 -37.06 -21.55 -7.63
C ILE A 1 -37.89 -22.23 -6.54
N THR A 2 -39.01 -21.71 -6.15
CA THR A 2 -39.88 -22.29 -5.12
C THR A 2 -40.77 -23.44 -5.64
N GLY A 3 -41.02 -23.51 -6.95
CA GLY A 3 -41.95 -24.44 -7.54
C GLY A 3 -43.44 -24.16 -7.21
N LYS A 4 -43.71 -23.00 -6.57
CA LYS A 4 -45.06 -22.61 -6.09
C LYS A 4 -45.63 -21.43 -6.87
N THR A 5 -44.83 -20.67 -7.65
CA THR A 5 -45.28 -19.47 -8.35
C THR A 5 -46.20 -19.73 -9.52
N CYS A 6 -47.19 -18.85 -9.68
CA CYS A 6 -48.13 -18.88 -10.81
C CYS A 6 -47.68 -17.94 -11.93
N ALA A 7 -47.87 -18.34 -13.19
CA ALA A 7 -47.41 -17.58 -14.33
C ALA A 7 -48.09 -16.22 -14.54
N CYS A 8 -49.27 -16.03 -14.00
CA CYS A 8 -50.07 -14.81 -14.17
C CYS A 8 -50.34 -14.10 -12.83
N PHE A 9 -49.50 -14.30 -11.82
CA PHE A 9 -49.60 -13.62 -10.55
C PHE A 9 -49.20 -12.15 -10.67
N GLU A 10 -50.00 -11.24 -10.14
CA GLU A 10 -49.71 -9.82 -10.06
C GLU A 10 -49.20 -9.50 -8.63
N PRO A 11 -47.90 -9.11 -8.50
CA PRO A 11 -47.33 -8.80 -7.19
C PRO A 11 -48.04 -7.65 -6.49
N THR A 12 -48.21 -7.77 -5.17
CA THR A 12 -48.70 -6.69 -4.34
C THR A 12 -47.68 -6.41 -3.24
N LEU A 13 -47.09 -5.22 -3.24
CA LEU A 13 -46.08 -4.78 -2.29
C LEU A 13 -46.61 -3.62 -1.46
N ASP A 14 -46.33 -3.64 -0.14
CA ASP A 14 -46.69 -2.59 0.81
C ASP A 14 -45.49 -1.69 1.20
N TYR A 15 -44.41 -1.76 0.47
CA TYR A 15 -43.22 -0.97 0.67
C TYR A 15 -42.68 -0.37 -0.63
N VAL A 16 -41.81 0.63 -0.49
CA VAL A 16 -41.08 1.29 -1.56
C VAL A 16 -39.60 1.07 -1.36
N VAL A 17 -38.89 0.78 -2.44
CA VAL A 17 -37.42 0.67 -2.45
C VAL A 17 -36.83 1.86 -3.19
N VAL A 18 -35.88 2.55 -2.57
CA VAL A 18 -35.07 3.60 -3.19
C VAL A 18 -33.62 3.12 -3.25
N GLN A 19 -33.11 3.00 -4.47
CA GLN A 19 -31.70 2.76 -4.74
C GLN A 19 -31.01 4.11 -4.97
N PHE A 20 -29.95 4.39 -4.24
CA PHE A 20 -29.21 5.65 -4.30
C PHE A 20 -27.73 5.39 -4.59
N PRO A 21 -27.19 5.91 -5.72
CA PRO A 21 -25.80 5.67 -6.09
C PRO A 21 -24.81 6.49 -5.26
N LYS A 22 -23.64 5.91 -5.00
CA LYS A 22 -22.48 6.60 -4.42
C LYS A 22 -21.49 6.94 -5.52
N TRP A 23 -21.33 8.23 -5.81
CA TRP A 23 -20.36 8.72 -6.78
C TRP A 23 -19.05 9.11 -6.08
N PRO A 24 -17.88 8.92 -6.73
CA PRO A 24 -16.57 9.24 -6.16
C PRO A 24 -16.11 10.68 -6.45
N PHE A 25 -17.03 11.63 -6.66
CA PHE A 25 -16.68 13.02 -6.97
C PHE A 25 -16.08 13.78 -5.78
N ASP A 26 -16.20 13.25 -4.58
CA ASP A 26 -15.48 13.69 -3.40
C ASP A 26 -13.98 13.40 -3.47
N LYS A 27 -13.57 12.40 -4.27
CA LYS A 27 -12.19 11.98 -4.51
C LYS A 27 -11.60 12.56 -5.80
N PHE A 28 -12.43 12.87 -6.76
CA PHE A 28 -12.04 13.38 -8.07
C PHE A 28 -12.69 14.74 -8.32
N ALA A 29 -12.20 15.77 -7.61
CA ALA A 29 -12.75 17.12 -7.68
C ALA A 29 -12.70 17.72 -9.10
N ASP A 30 -11.65 17.37 -9.87
CA ASP A 30 -11.47 17.84 -11.25
C ASP A 30 -12.33 17.07 -12.27
N ALA A 31 -12.97 15.97 -11.87
CA ALA A 31 -13.73 15.13 -12.78
C ALA A 31 -15.05 15.76 -13.20
N SER A 32 -15.46 15.51 -14.45
CA SER A 32 -16.77 15.92 -14.93
C SER A 32 -17.89 15.24 -14.15
N ARG A 33 -18.70 16.04 -13.44
CA ARG A 33 -19.87 15.57 -12.68
C ARG A 33 -21.08 15.26 -13.55
N THR A 34 -21.04 15.56 -14.83
CA THR A 34 -22.17 15.30 -15.74
C THR A 34 -22.46 13.81 -15.83
N LEU A 35 -23.68 13.42 -15.51
CA LEU A 35 -24.16 12.04 -15.61
C LEU A 35 -24.64 11.74 -17.02
N GLY A 36 -24.47 10.51 -17.47
CA GLY A 36 -24.83 10.06 -18.80
C GLY A 36 -25.05 8.54 -18.82
N THR A 37 -24.84 7.92 -19.98
CA THR A 37 -25.03 6.48 -20.17
C THR A 37 -23.89 5.63 -19.61
N GLN A 38 -22.73 6.25 -19.36
CA GLN A 38 -21.60 5.58 -18.72
C GLN A 38 -21.75 5.62 -17.19
N MET A 39 -21.62 4.46 -16.54
CA MET A 39 -21.67 4.36 -15.09
C MET A 39 -20.45 5.02 -14.46
N LYS A 40 -20.69 5.95 -13.52
CA LYS A 40 -19.66 6.64 -12.76
C LYS A 40 -19.71 6.31 -11.25
N ALA A 41 -20.79 5.69 -10.78
CA ALA A 41 -20.91 5.29 -9.38
C ALA A 41 -19.91 4.18 -9.02
N THR A 42 -19.42 4.18 -7.78
CA THR A 42 -18.56 3.14 -7.21
C THR A 42 -19.31 2.15 -6.35
N GLY A 43 -20.52 2.49 -5.91
CA GLY A 43 -21.40 1.66 -5.12
C GLY A 43 -22.76 2.29 -4.99
N GLU A 44 -23.61 1.67 -4.20
CA GLU A 44 -24.99 2.10 -3.99
C GLU A 44 -25.51 1.74 -2.60
N VAL A 45 -26.59 2.36 -2.23
CA VAL A 45 -27.39 1.98 -1.07
C VAL A 45 -28.81 1.65 -1.49
N MET A 46 -29.39 0.69 -0.80
CA MET A 46 -30.81 0.37 -0.90
C MET A 46 -31.50 0.76 0.40
N ALA A 47 -32.58 1.50 0.29
CA ALA A 47 -33.42 1.85 1.42
C ALA A 47 -34.85 1.40 1.17
N ILE A 48 -35.46 0.75 2.17
CA ILE A 48 -36.80 0.20 2.13
C ILE A 48 -37.62 0.89 3.17
N ALA A 49 -38.82 1.32 2.81
CA ALA A 49 -39.76 1.99 3.70
C ALA A 49 -41.22 1.92 3.19
N PRO A 50 -42.23 2.23 4.01
CA PRO A 50 -43.62 2.24 3.58
C PRO A 50 -43.98 3.39 2.62
N SER A 51 -43.13 4.43 2.53
CA SER A 51 -43.33 5.59 1.66
C SER A 51 -42.05 6.01 0.95
N PHE A 52 -42.20 6.60 -0.23
CA PHE A 52 -41.09 7.14 -1.00
C PHE A 52 -40.27 8.16 -0.21
N GLU A 53 -40.93 9.06 0.52
CA GLU A 53 -40.31 10.10 1.32
C GLU A 53 -39.38 9.49 2.37
N MET A 54 -39.86 8.50 3.12
CA MET A 54 -39.08 7.81 4.14
C MET A 54 -37.93 7.02 3.54
N ALA A 55 -38.18 6.27 2.44
CA ALA A 55 -37.13 5.51 1.73
C ALA A 55 -36.04 6.43 1.20
N LEU A 56 -36.39 7.58 0.62
CA LEU A 56 -35.45 8.55 0.09
C LEU A 56 -34.56 9.15 1.17
N LEU A 57 -35.12 9.57 2.30
CA LEU A 57 -34.34 10.13 3.42
C LEU A 57 -33.42 9.08 4.05
N LYS A 58 -33.88 7.83 4.18
CA LYS A 58 -33.00 6.71 4.59
C LYS A 58 -31.84 6.49 3.60
N ALA A 59 -32.12 6.50 2.29
CA ALA A 59 -31.09 6.32 1.26
C ALA A 59 -30.04 7.42 1.32
N VAL A 60 -30.44 8.68 1.48
CA VAL A 60 -29.53 9.83 1.61
C VAL A 60 -28.65 9.70 2.85
N ARG A 61 -29.22 9.31 4.02
CA ARG A 61 -28.41 9.06 5.22
C ARG A 61 -27.43 7.92 5.04
N GLY A 62 -27.87 6.85 4.40
CA GLY A 62 -27.06 5.67 4.17
C GLY A 62 -25.96 5.85 3.13
N ALA A 63 -26.04 6.86 2.25
CA ALA A 63 -25.10 7.08 1.15
C ALA A 63 -23.73 7.63 1.58
N GLU A 64 -23.51 7.88 2.88
CA GLU A 64 -22.23 8.41 3.40
C GLU A 64 -21.75 9.70 2.70
N ILE A 65 -22.69 10.63 2.51
CA ILE A 65 -22.46 11.96 1.91
C ILE A 65 -22.56 13.10 2.94
N SER A 66 -22.50 12.78 4.24
CA SER A 66 -22.60 13.71 5.36
C SER A 66 -23.92 14.53 5.35
N MET A 67 -25.02 13.90 4.91
CA MET A 67 -26.33 14.51 4.85
C MET A 67 -27.37 13.58 5.47
N ASP A 68 -28.29 14.15 6.21
CA ASP A 68 -29.43 13.47 6.84
C ASP A 68 -30.80 13.96 6.33
N THR A 69 -30.76 15.00 5.50
CA THR A 69 -31.90 15.60 4.82
C THR A 69 -31.53 16.01 3.40
N LEU A 70 -32.48 16.54 2.62
CA LEU A 70 -32.21 17.02 1.27
C LEU A 70 -31.64 18.45 1.21
N ASN A 71 -31.34 19.06 2.37
CA ASN A 71 -30.81 20.41 2.47
C ASN A 71 -29.29 20.42 2.25
N ARG A 72 -28.85 20.52 1.01
CA ARG A 72 -27.43 20.64 0.66
C ARG A 72 -26.94 22.08 0.87
N LYS A 73 -25.74 22.25 1.42
CA LYS A 73 -25.04 23.53 1.38
C LYS A 73 -24.63 23.81 -0.07
N ILE A 74 -25.02 24.98 -0.57
CA ILE A 74 -24.66 25.45 -1.92
C ILE A 74 -23.18 25.81 -1.89
N ASP A 75 -22.48 25.45 -2.97
CA ASP A 75 -21.12 25.91 -3.19
C ASP A 75 -21.13 27.44 -3.35
N PRO A 76 -20.40 28.20 -2.53
CA PRO A 76 -20.35 29.66 -2.62
C PRO A 76 -19.82 30.15 -3.98
N GLU A 77 -19.08 29.34 -4.70
CA GLU A 77 -18.52 29.68 -6.01
C GLU A 77 -19.51 29.40 -7.16
N ASP A 78 -20.61 28.69 -6.92
CA ASP A 78 -21.64 28.43 -7.95
C ASP A 78 -22.69 29.55 -7.97
N GLU A 79 -22.32 30.68 -8.60
CA GLU A 79 -23.20 31.84 -8.77
C GLU A 79 -24.29 31.65 -9.84
N ALA A 80 -24.37 30.47 -10.49
CA ALA A 80 -25.34 30.26 -11.53
C ALA A 80 -26.78 30.35 -11.03
N PRO A 81 -27.70 30.95 -11.80
CA PRO A 81 -29.11 31.01 -11.45
C PRO A 81 -29.71 29.60 -11.22
N LEU A 82 -30.67 29.47 -10.31
CA LEU A 82 -31.28 28.19 -9.96
C LEU A 82 -31.85 27.45 -11.18
N SER A 83 -32.45 28.16 -12.12
CA SER A 83 -32.97 27.60 -13.39
C SER A 83 -31.85 26.99 -14.26
N GLU A 84 -30.64 27.51 -14.21
CA GLU A 84 -29.50 26.97 -14.93
C GLU A 84 -28.92 25.74 -14.19
N ARG A 85 -28.80 25.80 -12.86
CA ARG A 85 -28.39 24.66 -12.04
C ARG A 85 -29.33 23.47 -12.20
N LEU A 86 -30.63 23.68 -12.31
CA LEU A 86 -31.65 22.65 -12.58
C LEU A 86 -31.46 21.95 -13.95
N ARG A 87 -30.90 22.64 -14.96
CA ARG A 87 -30.59 22.02 -16.26
C ARG A 87 -29.39 21.09 -16.23
N ARG A 88 -28.52 21.23 -15.25
CA ARG A 88 -27.36 20.34 -15.11
C ARG A 88 -27.83 18.95 -14.71
N VAL A 89 -27.35 17.94 -15.43
CA VAL A 89 -27.61 16.54 -15.10
C VAL A 89 -26.40 16.01 -14.38
N ASP A 90 -26.35 16.22 -13.08
CA ASP A 90 -25.26 15.85 -12.19
C ASP A 90 -25.75 15.19 -10.89
N ASP A 91 -24.83 14.78 -10.04
CA ASP A 91 -25.12 14.17 -8.73
C ASP A 91 -25.78 15.15 -7.73
N HIS A 92 -25.77 16.44 -7.99
CA HIS A 92 -26.40 17.45 -7.16
C HIS A 92 -27.86 17.74 -7.52
N ARG A 93 -28.34 17.25 -8.66
CA ARG A 93 -29.62 17.60 -9.23
C ARG A 93 -30.81 17.38 -8.29
N LEU A 94 -30.80 16.26 -7.54
CA LEU A 94 -31.86 15.99 -6.55
C LEU A 94 -31.97 17.11 -5.51
N PHE A 95 -30.85 17.54 -4.99
CA PHE A 95 -30.78 18.58 -3.96
C PHE A 95 -31.14 19.96 -4.52
N THR A 96 -30.73 20.23 -5.77
CA THR A 96 -31.09 21.47 -6.48
C THR A 96 -32.61 21.55 -6.75
N VAL A 97 -33.25 20.43 -7.09
CA VAL A 97 -34.73 20.35 -7.21
C VAL A 97 -35.40 20.67 -5.87
N PHE A 98 -34.90 20.11 -4.78
CA PHE A 98 -35.45 20.36 -3.45
C PHE A 98 -35.29 21.84 -3.03
N GLU A 99 -34.14 22.45 -3.31
CA GLU A 99 -33.88 23.86 -3.14
C GLU A 99 -34.87 24.74 -3.92
N ALA A 100 -35.12 24.39 -5.19
CA ALA A 100 -36.07 25.10 -6.05
C ALA A 100 -37.49 25.07 -5.49
N LEU A 101 -37.93 23.91 -4.99
CA LEU A 101 -39.23 23.77 -4.34
C LEU A 101 -39.32 24.62 -3.06
N LYS A 102 -38.27 24.67 -2.25
CA LYS A 102 -38.20 25.53 -1.05
C LYS A 102 -38.19 27.02 -1.41
N ALA A 103 -37.61 27.42 -2.54
CA ALA A 103 -37.64 28.77 -3.05
C ALA A 103 -38.98 29.16 -3.66
N GLY A 104 -39.93 28.22 -3.76
CA GLY A 104 -41.31 28.47 -4.21
C GLY A 104 -41.51 28.27 -5.72
N MET A 105 -40.55 27.68 -6.44
CA MET A 105 -40.76 27.29 -7.85
C MET A 105 -41.82 26.17 -7.91
N SER A 106 -42.73 26.27 -8.89
CA SER A 106 -43.80 25.31 -9.05
C SER A 106 -43.33 23.98 -9.63
N VAL A 107 -44.08 22.90 -9.37
CA VAL A 107 -43.82 21.57 -9.94
C VAL A 107 -43.77 21.60 -11.46
N ASP A 108 -44.64 22.37 -12.09
CA ASP A 108 -44.67 22.46 -13.56
C ASP A 108 -43.46 23.19 -14.14
N GLU A 109 -42.99 24.28 -13.53
CA GLU A 109 -41.79 24.97 -13.93
C GLU A 109 -40.56 24.05 -13.82
N ILE A 110 -40.43 23.29 -12.72
CA ILE A 110 -39.33 22.35 -12.52
C ILE A 110 -39.43 21.18 -13.54
N TYR A 111 -40.64 20.68 -13.76
CA TYR A 111 -40.86 19.65 -14.76
C TYR A 111 -40.46 20.10 -16.16
N ASP A 112 -40.80 21.34 -16.55
CA ASP A 112 -40.46 21.88 -17.89
C ASP A 112 -38.94 21.99 -18.10
N ILE A 113 -38.18 22.24 -17.04
CA ILE A 113 -36.72 22.31 -17.07
C ILE A 113 -36.10 20.93 -17.05
N THR A 114 -36.55 20.05 -16.14
CA THR A 114 -35.83 18.83 -15.77
C THR A 114 -36.35 17.57 -16.43
N ARG A 115 -37.63 17.57 -16.81
CA ARG A 115 -38.44 16.41 -17.27
C ARG A 115 -38.52 15.28 -16.21
N ILE A 116 -38.27 15.57 -14.95
CA ILE A 116 -38.51 14.63 -13.84
C ILE A 116 -40.01 14.51 -13.65
N ASP A 117 -40.51 13.26 -13.54
CA ASP A 117 -41.96 13.03 -13.39
C ASP A 117 -42.55 13.82 -12.21
N ARG A 118 -43.70 14.40 -12.47
CA ARG A 118 -44.42 15.24 -11.52
C ARG A 118 -44.72 14.52 -10.17
N TRP A 119 -44.93 13.22 -10.24
CA TRP A 119 -45.18 12.44 -9.03
C TRP A 119 -44.01 12.59 -8.03
N PHE A 120 -42.76 12.44 -8.49
CA PHE A 120 -41.60 12.62 -7.64
C PHE A 120 -41.46 14.07 -7.17
N LEU A 121 -41.68 15.04 -8.05
CA LEU A 121 -41.65 16.46 -7.69
C LEU A 121 -42.69 16.82 -6.64
N CYS A 122 -43.92 16.28 -6.73
CA CYS A 122 -44.96 16.46 -5.68
C CYS A 122 -44.56 15.85 -4.35
N LYS A 123 -43.90 14.68 -4.35
CA LYS A 123 -43.39 14.06 -3.12
C LYS A 123 -42.32 14.93 -2.44
N LEU A 124 -41.37 15.44 -3.23
CA LEU A 124 -40.36 16.38 -2.73
C LEU A 124 -40.96 17.70 -2.25
N GLN A 125 -41.98 18.21 -2.95
CA GLN A 125 -42.74 19.40 -2.51
C GLN A 125 -43.42 19.19 -1.16
N GLY A 126 -43.95 17.98 -0.92
CA GLY A 126 -44.52 17.61 0.39
C GLY A 126 -43.50 17.69 1.52
N LEU A 127 -42.26 17.22 1.30
CA LEU A 127 -41.16 17.36 2.25
C LEU A 127 -40.75 18.83 2.48
N ALA A 128 -40.64 19.64 1.40
CA ALA A 128 -40.32 21.06 1.51
C ALA A 128 -41.39 21.84 2.30
N ALA A 129 -42.67 21.52 2.07
CA ALA A 129 -43.81 22.11 2.81
C ALA A 129 -43.81 21.69 4.30
N TYR A 130 -43.46 20.43 4.59
CA TYR A 130 -43.34 19.95 5.94
C TYR A 130 -42.20 20.69 6.69
N GLU A 131 -41.03 20.80 6.11
CA GLU A 131 -39.88 21.53 6.70
C GLU A 131 -40.26 23.00 6.98
N LYS A 132 -40.95 23.66 6.06
CA LYS A 132 -41.46 25.02 6.26
C LYS A 132 -42.42 25.11 7.45
N THR A 133 -43.27 24.09 7.66
CA THR A 133 -44.22 24.06 8.75
C THR A 133 -43.51 23.94 10.10
N ILE A 134 -42.55 23.00 10.23
CA ILE A 134 -41.85 22.76 11.50
C ILE A 134 -40.89 23.90 11.88
N ALA A 135 -40.42 24.70 10.91
CA ALA A 135 -39.61 25.89 11.19
C ALA A 135 -40.40 26.93 12.05
N GLY A 136 -41.73 26.86 12.12
CA GLY A 136 -42.57 27.68 12.98
C GLY A 136 -42.80 27.08 14.37
N GLY A 137 -42.27 25.90 14.66
CA GLY A 137 -42.36 25.17 15.93
C GLY A 137 -42.75 23.70 15.73
N LEU A 138 -42.35 22.84 16.64
CA LEU A 138 -42.54 21.38 16.58
C LEU A 138 -43.56 20.94 17.65
N THR A 139 -44.72 20.50 17.22
CA THR A 139 -45.71 19.86 18.09
C THR A 139 -45.55 18.35 18.08
N ASP A 140 -46.15 17.62 19.05
CA ASP A 140 -46.10 16.15 19.07
C ASP A 140 -46.63 15.51 17.79
N GLU A 141 -47.71 16.09 17.22
CA GLU A 141 -48.30 15.62 15.97
C GLU A 141 -47.34 15.84 14.78
N LEU A 142 -46.71 17.02 14.72
CA LEU A 142 -45.72 17.31 13.69
C LEU A 142 -44.44 16.45 13.86
N TYR A 143 -44.02 16.20 15.10
CA TYR A 143 -42.94 15.27 15.39
C TYR A 143 -43.25 13.86 14.87
N ALA A 144 -44.41 13.30 15.25
CA ALA A 144 -44.83 11.97 14.80
C ALA A 144 -44.95 11.88 13.27
N ARG A 145 -45.42 12.95 12.62
CA ARG A 145 -45.45 13.04 11.16
C ARG A 145 -44.03 13.06 10.58
N GLY A 146 -43.09 13.80 11.18
CA GLY A 146 -41.69 13.83 10.76
C GLY A 146 -41.04 12.46 10.81
N LYS A 147 -41.28 11.74 11.89
CA LYS A 147 -40.78 10.35 12.03
C LYS A 147 -41.35 9.44 10.93
N ARG A 148 -42.64 9.54 10.59
CA ARG A 148 -43.26 8.79 9.48
C ARG A 148 -42.71 9.20 8.10
N LEU A 149 -42.26 10.46 7.92
CA LEU A 149 -41.61 10.93 6.71
C LEU A 149 -40.13 10.50 6.64
N GLY A 150 -39.54 9.97 7.72
CA GLY A 150 -38.18 9.46 7.76
C GLY A 150 -37.13 10.40 8.34
N TYR A 151 -37.50 11.52 8.94
CA TYR A 151 -36.57 12.43 9.63
C TYR A 151 -36.08 11.81 10.95
N THR A 152 -34.78 11.99 11.23
CA THR A 152 -34.18 11.66 12.53
C THR A 152 -34.52 12.72 13.58
N ASP A 153 -34.34 12.39 14.85
CA ASP A 153 -34.54 13.34 15.97
C ASP A 153 -33.59 14.53 15.81
N GLU A 154 -32.35 14.29 15.44
CA GLU A 154 -31.35 15.35 15.22
C GLU A 154 -31.78 16.27 14.08
N ALA A 155 -32.23 15.71 12.95
CA ALA A 155 -32.73 16.51 11.83
C ALA A 155 -33.97 17.35 12.23
N LEU A 156 -34.90 16.78 12.99
CA LEU A 156 -36.10 17.49 13.48
C LEU A 156 -35.74 18.63 14.43
N ARG A 157 -34.80 18.40 15.36
CA ARG A 157 -34.30 19.44 16.27
C ARG A 157 -33.67 20.59 15.49
N ARG A 158 -32.77 20.27 14.57
CA ARG A 158 -32.06 21.27 13.75
C ARG A 158 -33.00 22.08 12.87
N LEU A 159 -33.96 21.43 12.21
CA LEU A 159 -34.91 22.11 11.29
C LEU A 159 -35.98 22.95 12.00
N SER A 160 -36.39 22.54 13.18
CA SER A 160 -37.41 23.25 13.96
C SER A 160 -36.81 24.30 14.91
N GLY A 161 -35.52 24.20 15.24
CA GLY A 161 -34.89 25.02 16.28
C GLY A 161 -35.41 24.71 17.69
N ALA A 162 -36.01 23.54 17.92
CA ALA A 162 -36.59 23.18 19.24
C ALA A 162 -35.48 22.81 20.24
N ASP A 163 -35.52 23.36 21.44
CA ASP A 163 -34.58 23.05 22.51
C ASP A 163 -34.77 21.62 23.05
N ALA A 164 -36.01 21.12 23.05
CA ALA A 164 -36.37 19.77 23.48
C ALA A 164 -37.30 19.11 22.46
N LEU A 165 -37.12 17.81 22.29
CA LEU A 165 -37.99 16.98 21.46
C LEU A 165 -39.00 16.19 22.33
N PRO A 166 -40.14 15.77 21.75
CA PRO A 166 -40.98 14.74 22.33
C PRO A 166 -40.23 13.46 22.64
N GLU A 167 -40.84 12.55 23.41
CA GLU A 167 -40.26 11.24 23.67
C GLU A 167 -39.94 10.50 22.35
N HIS A 168 -38.75 9.92 22.25
CA HIS A 168 -38.30 9.23 21.07
C HIS A 168 -39.26 8.12 20.63
N GLN A 169 -39.79 8.23 19.43
CA GLN A 169 -40.65 7.23 18.83
C GLN A 169 -39.81 6.12 18.21
N ARG A 170 -39.68 4.97 18.90
CA ARG A 170 -38.94 3.81 18.43
C ARG A 170 -39.49 3.25 17.14
N ALA A 171 -38.58 2.73 16.28
CA ALA A 171 -38.99 2.01 15.09
C ALA A 171 -39.57 0.63 15.45
N VAL A 172 -40.44 0.15 14.60
CA VAL A 172 -40.84 -1.25 14.49
C VAL A 172 -40.36 -1.75 13.13
N TYR A 173 -40.22 -3.06 12.98
CA TYR A 173 -39.58 -3.65 11.80
C TYR A 173 -40.54 -4.60 11.12
N LYS A 174 -40.72 -4.42 9.82
CA LYS A 174 -41.44 -5.32 8.93
C LYS A 174 -40.48 -6.17 8.15
N MET A 175 -40.92 -7.36 7.80
CA MET A 175 -40.18 -8.27 6.92
C MET A 175 -40.33 -7.81 5.46
N VAL A 176 -39.26 -7.87 4.69
CA VAL A 176 -39.32 -7.61 3.25
C VAL A 176 -40.03 -8.78 2.58
N ASP A 177 -41.20 -8.54 1.99
CA ASP A 177 -41.92 -9.54 1.24
C ASP A 177 -41.27 -9.76 -0.13
N THR A 178 -40.35 -10.71 -0.20
CA THR A 178 -39.63 -11.10 -1.44
C THR A 178 -40.53 -11.92 -2.39
N CYS A 179 -41.75 -12.27 -1.96
CA CYS A 179 -42.68 -13.10 -2.72
C CYS A 179 -43.85 -12.27 -3.31
N GLY A 180 -43.94 -10.98 -3.00
CA GLY A 180 -44.96 -10.08 -3.55
C GLY A 180 -46.38 -10.44 -3.15
N ALA A 181 -46.61 -10.97 -1.95
CA ALA A 181 -47.87 -11.47 -1.39
C ALA A 181 -48.43 -12.71 -2.11
N GLU A 182 -47.70 -13.42 -2.93
CA GLU A 182 -48.10 -14.69 -3.52
C GLU A 182 -48.19 -15.80 -2.46
N PHE A 183 -47.25 -15.78 -1.51
CA PHE A 183 -47.19 -16.63 -0.30
C PHE A 183 -46.35 -15.98 0.76
N ASP A 184 -46.41 -16.48 1.98
CA ASP A 184 -45.69 -15.89 3.11
C ASP A 184 -44.16 -15.88 2.85
N ALA A 185 -43.53 -14.71 3.03
CA ALA A 185 -42.11 -14.55 2.92
C ALA A 185 -41.40 -15.22 4.12
N GLU A 186 -40.29 -15.92 3.86
CA GLU A 186 -39.47 -16.60 4.87
C GLU A 186 -38.07 -15.95 4.98
N THR A 187 -37.76 -14.98 4.14
CA THR A 187 -36.47 -14.32 4.07
C THR A 187 -36.25 -13.41 5.28
N PRO A 188 -35.17 -13.55 6.06
CA PRO A 188 -34.95 -12.83 7.30
C PRO A 188 -34.48 -11.37 7.04
N TYR A 189 -35.13 -10.65 6.17
CA TYR A 189 -34.86 -9.28 5.79
C TYR A 189 -35.86 -8.32 6.42
N PHE A 190 -35.35 -7.29 7.10
CA PHE A 190 -36.17 -6.35 7.85
C PHE A 190 -35.85 -4.91 7.46
N TYR A 191 -36.90 -4.07 7.49
CA TYR A 191 -36.80 -2.62 7.34
C TYR A 191 -37.65 -1.90 8.40
N SER A 192 -37.20 -0.72 8.84
CA SER A 192 -37.89 0.05 9.84
C SER A 192 -39.12 0.79 9.30
N THR A 193 -40.16 0.81 10.12
CA THR A 193 -41.36 1.59 9.90
C THR A 193 -41.81 2.26 11.21
N ARG A 194 -42.84 3.09 11.15
CA ARG A 194 -43.48 3.72 12.32
C ARG A 194 -44.93 3.22 12.52
N ASP A 195 -45.14 1.95 12.21
CA ASP A 195 -46.40 1.24 12.40
C ASP A 195 -46.55 0.73 13.84
N THR A 196 -47.57 -0.08 14.09
CA THR A 196 -47.90 -0.63 15.43
C THR A 196 -47.38 -2.06 15.62
N VAL A 197 -47.11 -2.81 14.52
CA VAL A 197 -46.72 -4.22 14.55
C VAL A 197 -45.23 -4.36 14.18
N CYS A 198 -44.50 -5.09 15.01
CA CYS A 198 -43.09 -5.39 14.79
C CYS A 198 -42.95 -6.87 14.43
N GLU A 199 -42.74 -7.17 13.15
CA GLU A 199 -42.60 -8.55 12.63
C GLU A 199 -41.27 -9.18 13.02
N SER A 200 -40.21 -8.40 13.16
CA SER A 200 -38.91 -8.94 13.60
C SER A 200 -38.94 -9.55 15.00
N ARG A 201 -39.86 -9.07 15.90
CA ARG A 201 -40.09 -9.67 17.23
C ARG A 201 -40.85 -10.97 17.15
N ALA A 202 -41.72 -11.11 16.16
CA ALA A 202 -42.50 -12.32 15.92
C ALA A 202 -41.71 -13.38 15.14
N PHE A 203 -40.63 -13.01 14.48
CA PHE A 203 -39.78 -13.93 13.71
C PHE A 203 -39.18 -15.02 14.63
N PRO A 204 -39.14 -16.28 14.17
CA PRO A 204 -38.62 -17.39 14.98
C PRO A 204 -37.19 -17.14 15.52
N ARG A 205 -37.02 -17.37 16.82
CA ARG A 205 -35.72 -17.21 17.49
C ARG A 205 -35.24 -18.56 18.02
N SER A 206 -33.95 -18.82 17.90
CA SER A 206 -33.34 -20.07 18.39
C SER A 206 -33.17 -20.16 19.90
N GLY A 207 -33.30 -19.01 20.61
CA GLY A 207 -33.01 -18.89 22.05
C GLY A 207 -31.50 -18.75 22.37
N LYS A 208 -30.62 -18.71 21.34
CA LYS A 208 -29.18 -18.42 21.53
C LYS A 208 -28.95 -16.96 21.83
N PRO A 209 -27.85 -16.58 22.48
CA PRO A 209 -27.48 -15.18 22.63
C PRO A 209 -27.23 -14.54 21.25
N VAL A 210 -27.70 -13.30 21.11
CA VAL A 210 -27.65 -12.53 19.88
C VAL A 210 -26.41 -11.64 19.87
N ILE A 211 -25.61 -11.66 18.78
CA ILE A 211 -24.56 -10.69 18.52
C ILE A 211 -24.93 -9.90 17.26
N MET A 212 -24.71 -8.58 17.33
CA MET A 212 -24.92 -7.70 16.20
C MET A 212 -23.59 -7.37 15.53
N VAL A 213 -23.53 -7.47 14.19
CA VAL A 213 -22.40 -7.07 13.36
C VAL A 213 -22.81 -5.87 12.53
N LEU A 214 -22.03 -4.79 12.61
CA LEU A 214 -22.24 -3.62 11.76
C LEU A 214 -21.47 -3.77 10.46
N GLY A 215 -22.17 -3.66 9.34
CA GLY A 215 -21.62 -3.75 7.99
C GLY A 215 -20.83 -2.52 7.58
N SER A 216 -20.38 -2.51 6.33
CA SER A 216 -19.51 -1.45 5.78
C SER A 216 -20.25 -0.31 5.06
N GLY A 217 -21.59 -0.46 4.87
CA GLY A 217 -22.36 0.48 4.05
C GLY A 217 -22.02 0.38 2.55
N PRO A 218 -22.22 1.47 1.79
CA PRO A 218 -21.94 1.47 0.36
C PRO A 218 -20.46 1.31 0.07
N ILE A 219 -20.15 0.57 -0.99
CA ILE A 219 -18.79 0.50 -1.53
C ILE A 219 -18.36 1.88 -2.01
N ARG A 220 -17.19 2.32 -1.60
CA ARG A 220 -16.58 3.59 -2.00
C ARG A 220 -15.05 3.50 -2.02
N ILE A 221 -14.42 4.44 -2.69
CA ILE A 221 -12.95 4.54 -2.65
C ILE A 221 -12.50 4.74 -1.20
N GLY A 222 -11.58 3.89 -0.74
CA GLY A 222 -11.10 3.84 0.64
C GLY A 222 -11.88 2.88 1.55
N GLN A 223 -13.05 2.37 1.13
CA GLN A 223 -13.82 1.36 1.86
C GLN A 223 -14.53 0.42 0.88
N GLY A 224 -13.79 -0.57 0.41
CA GLY A 224 -14.22 -1.52 -0.60
C GLY A 224 -14.83 -2.81 -0.02
N ILE A 225 -14.94 -3.83 -0.88
CA ILE A 225 -15.51 -5.14 -0.58
C ILE A 225 -14.72 -5.90 0.51
N GLU A 226 -13.50 -5.51 0.80
CA GLU A 226 -12.61 -6.13 1.79
C GLU A 226 -13.21 -6.08 3.21
N PHE A 227 -13.98 -5.04 3.50
CA PHE A 227 -14.69 -4.91 4.77
C PHE A 227 -15.95 -5.77 4.81
N ASP A 228 -16.62 -5.96 3.67
CA ASP A 228 -17.72 -6.92 3.58
C ASP A 228 -17.23 -8.36 3.80
N TYR A 229 -16.12 -8.75 3.17
CA TYR A 229 -15.43 -10.01 3.44
C TYR A 229 -15.20 -10.21 4.95
N SER A 230 -14.69 -9.19 5.63
CA SER A 230 -14.44 -9.28 7.07
C SER A 230 -15.73 -9.43 7.88
N SER A 231 -16.79 -8.70 7.53
CA SER A 231 -18.09 -8.81 8.18
C SER A 231 -18.72 -10.20 7.99
N VAL A 232 -18.66 -10.76 6.77
CA VAL A 232 -19.20 -12.09 6.45
C VAL A 232 -18.46 -13.19 7.20
N HIS A 233 -17.13 -13.20 7.19
CA HIS A 233 -16.33 -14.19 7.92
C HIS A 233 -16.57 -14.10 9.44
N CYS A 234 -16.75 -12.89 9.97
CA CYS A 234 -17.15 -12.71 11.36
C CYS A 234 -18.51 -13.37 11.65
N VAL A 235 -19.53 -13.12 10.81
CA VAL A 235 -20.86 -13.72 10.96
C VAL A 235 -20.77 -15.25 10.96
N TRP A 236 -20.09 -15.84 9.99
CA TRP A 236 -19.94 -17.30 9.90
C TRP A 236 -19.26 -17.89 11.14
N THR A 237 -18.18 -17.25 11.61
CA THR A 237 -17.48 -17.70 12.83
C THR A 237 -18.37 -17.61 14.07
N LEU A 238 -19.13 -16.55 14.22
CA LEU A 238 -20.06 -16.40 15.36
C LEU A 238 -21.18 -17.46 15.32
N LYS A 239 -21.71 -17.78 14.14
CA LYS A 239 -22.69 -18.87 13.96
C LYS A 239 -22.10 -20.23 14.33
N GLU A 240 -20.85 -20.51 13.94
CA GLU A 240 -20.13 -21.74 14.36
C GLU A 240 -19.96 -21.79 15.89
N LEU A 241 -19.75 -20.67 16.55
CA LEU A 241 -19.60 -20.56 17.99
C LEU A 241 -20.93 -20.63 18.75
N GLY A 242 -22.06 -20.76 18.05
CA GLY A 242 -23.36 -20.98 18.63
C GLY A 242 -24.13 -19.71 18.99
N TYR A 243 -23.82 -18.58 18.36
CA TYR A 243 -24.60 -17.33 18.48
C TYR A 243 -25.65 -17.24 17.36
N ASP A 244 -26.73 -16.51 17.63
CA ASP A 244 -27.57 -15.93 16.61
C ASP A 244 -26.94 -14.59 16.17
N VAL A 245 -26.83 -14.36 14.88
CA VAL A 245 -26.17 -13.18 14.36
C VAL A 245 -27.13 -12.29 13.61
N VAL A 246 -27.14 -11.03 13.99
CA VAL A 246 -27.87 -9.95 13.31
C VAL A 246 -26.84 -9.07 12.60
N ILE A 247 -27.07 -8.80 11.31
CA ILE A 247 -26.25 -7.84 10.57
C ILE A 247 -27.08 -6.60 10.22
N VAL A 248 -26.46 -5.44 10.30
CA VAL A 248 -27.03 -4.17 9.84
C VAL A 248 -26.20 -3.67 8.68
N ASN A 249 -26.78 -3.60 7.52
CA ASN A 249 -26.11 -3.06 6.32
C ASN A 249 -27.16 -2.53 5.33
N ASN A 250 -26.77 -1.60 4.47
CA ASN A 250 -27.65 -1.00 3.48
C ASN A 250 -27.16 -1.12 2.04
N ASN A 251 -26.12 -1.89 1.81
CA ASN A 251 -25.57 -2.17 0.47
C ASN A 251 -26.20 -3.47 -0.07
N PRO A 252 -26.96 -3.42 -1.18
CA PRO A 252 -27.63 -4.61 -1.71
C PRO A 252 -26.70 -5.54 -2.51
N GLU A 253 -25.48 -5.08 -2.86
CA GLU A 253 -24.56 -5.79 -3.75
C GLU A 253 -23.43 -6.51 -3.01
N THR A 254 -23.64 -6.89 -1.75
CA THR A 254 -22.61 -7.53 -0.91
C THR A 254 -23.07 -8.84 -0.34
N VAL A 255 -22.14 -9.77 -0.08
CA VAL A 255 -22.42 -11.10 0.50
C VAL A 255 -22.99 -10.99 1.92
N SER A 256 -22.65 -9.93 2.67
CA SER A 256 -23.21 -9.71 4.00
C SER A 256 -24.74 -9.51 3.98
N THR A 257 -25.29 -9.11 2.85
CA THR A 257 -26.73 -8.91 2.65
C THR A 257 -27.42 -10.08 1.95
N ASP A 258 -26.70 -11.19 1.72
CA ASP A 258 -27.32 -12.41 1.22
C ASP A 258 -28.17 -13.09 2.32
N TYR A 259 -29.30 -13.70 1.91
CA TYR A 259 -30.33 -14.25 2.83
C TYR A 259 -29.81 -15.39 3.73
N ASP A 260 -28.74 -16.05 3.38
CA ASP A 260 -28.15 -17.19 4.07
C ASP A 260 -26.91 -16.83 4.90
N THR A 261 -26.45 -15.59 4.86
CA THR A 261 -25.27 -15.14 5.61
C THR A 261 -25.56 -15.01 7.08
N ALA A 262 -26.47 -14.16 7.49
CA ALA A 262 -26.84 -13.92 8.88
C ALA A 262 -28.21 -14.55 9.23
N ASP A 263 -28.55 -14.67 10.53
CA ASP A 263 -29.85 -15.15 10.96
C ASP A 263 -30.94 -14.08 10.78
N ARG A 264 -30.56 -12.79 10.82
CA ARG A 264 -31.42 -11.64 10.53
C ARG A 264 -30.60 -10.51 9.93
N LEU A 265 -31.13 -9.86 8.89
CA LEU A 265 -30.57 -8.70 8.23
C LEU A 265 -31.50 -7.50 8.35
N TYR A 266 -30.96 -6.37 8.78
CA TYR A 266 -31.64 -5.08 8.76
C TYR A 266 -31.07 -4.19 7.66
N PHE A 267 -31.92 -3.88 6.65
CA PHE A 267 -31.60 -2.93 5.61
C PHE A 267 -31.81 -1.49 6.13
N GLU A 268 -30.85 -1.02 6.92
CA GLU A 268 -30.95 0.28 7.57
C GLU A 268 -29.63 1.06 7.44
N PRO A 269 -29.72 2.40 7.48
CA PRO A 269 -28.53 3.24 7.54
C PRO A 269 -27.70 2.93 8.79
N LEU A 270 -26.37 2.97 8.65
CA LEU A 270 -25.44 2.82 9.77
C LEU A 270 -25.29 4.16 10.50
N CYS A 271 -26.40 4.66 11.05
CA CYS A 271 -26.49 5.92 11.78
C CYS A 271 -26.85 5.65 13.24
N PRO A 272 -26.51 6.56 14.18
CA PRO A 272 -26.74 6.35 15.60
C PRO A 272 -28.19 5.97 15.97
N GLU A 273 -29.17 6.72 15.49
CA GLU A 273 -30.60 6.48 15.81
C GLU A 273 -31.09 5.16 15.21
N ASP A 274 -30.80 4.90 13.93
CA ASP A 274 -31.26 3.69 13.23
C ASP A 274 -30.69 2.42 13.90
N VAL A 275 -29.40 2.44 14.28
CA VAL A 275 -28.71 1.31 14.92
C VAL A 275 -29.23 1.10 16.36
N MET A 276 -29.48 2.16 17.13
CA MET A 276 -30.00 2.05 18.48
C MET A 276 -31.43 1.49 18.49
N ASP A 277 -32.28 1.86 17.54
CA ASP A 277 -33.64 1.29 17.41
C ASP A 277 -33.58 -0.23 17.17
N ILE A 278 -32.59 -0.72 16.37
CA ILE A 278 -32.36 -2.16 16.15
C ILE A 278 -31.83 -2.84 17.40
N ILE A 279 -30.88 -2.21 18.12
CA ILE A 279 -30.36 -2.73 19.39
C ILE A 279 -31.49 -2.89 20.40
N ASP A 280 -32.39 -1.93 20.48
CA ASP A 280 -33.55 -2.01 21.36
C ASP A 280 -34.53 -3.13 20.95
N ALA A 281 -34.65 -3.45 19.68
CA ALA A 281 -35.50 -4.53 19.18
C ALA A 281 -34.87 -5.91 19.40
N GLU A 282 -33.55 -6.06 19.13
CA GLU A 282 -32.83 -7.33 19.13
C GLU A 282 -32.18 -7.66 20.47
N LYS A 283 -31.82 -6.66 21.27
CA LYS A 283 -31.14 -6.78 22.56
C LYS A 283 -29.89 -7.67 22.50
N PRO A 284 -28.94 -7.35 21.63
CA PRO A 284 -27.73 -8.15 21.48
C PRO A 284 -26.89 -8.13 22.76
N VAL A 285 -26.17 -9.23 23.04
CA VAL A 285 -25.21 -9.30 24.16
C VAL A 285 -23.95 -8.49 23.88
N GLY A 286 -23.72 -8.11 22.60
CA GLY A 286 -22.62 -7.25 22.19
C GLY A 286 -22.70 -6.90 20.71
N VAL A 287 -21.96 -5.85 20.34
CA VAL A 287 -21.90 -5.30 18.98
C VAL A 287 -20.46 -5.36 18.45
N VAL A 288 -20.28 -5.88 17.26
CA VAL A 288 -18.99 -5.89 16.55
C VAL A 288 -18.93 -4.72 15.59
N VAL A 289 -17.97 -3.82 15.79
CA VAL A 289 -17.72 -2.62 14.96
C VAL A 289 -16.45 -2.73 14.11
N ALA A 290 -15.50 -3.59 14.49
CA ALA A 290 -14.15 -3.61 13.97
C ALA A 290 -14.03 -4.07 12.49
N PHE A 291 -15.07 -4.67 11.92
CA PHE A 291 -15.05 -5.22 10.57
C PHE A 291 -15.79 -4.37 9.53
N GLY A 292 -16.67 -3.47 9.94
CA GLY A 292 -17.44 -2.59 9.04
C GLY A 292 -16.68 -1.34 8.58
N GLY A 293 -15.36 -1.31 8.71
CA GLY A 293 -14.53 -0.17 8.32
C GLY A 293 -14.86 1.10 9.08
N GLN A 294 -14.57 2.24 8.49
CA GLN A 294 -14.79 3.54 9.13
C GLN A 294 -16.28 3.86 9.37
N THR A 295 -17.18 3.29 8.57
CA THR A 295 -18.63 3.48 8.76
C THR A 295 -19.09 2.95 10.11
N ALA A 296 -18.66 1.74 10.49
CA ALA A 296 -19.02 1.14 11.76
C ALA A 296 -18.22 1.75 12.95
N ILE A 297 -16.95 2.02 12.76
CA ILE A 297 -16.06 2.57 13.81
C ILE A 297 -16.56 3.93 14.32
N LYS A 298 -17.10 4.78 13.47
CA LYS A 298 -17.68 6.08 13.89
C LYS A 298 -18.79 5.95 14.96
N LEU A 299 -19.46 4.80 15.01
CA LEU A 299 -20.54 4.55 15.98
C LEU A 299 -20.03 4.10 17.35
N THR A 300 -18.75 3.71 17.45
CA THR A 300 -18.19 3.08 18.66
C THR A 300 -18.37 3.96 19.90
N LYS A 301 -17.97 5.23 19.81
CA LYS A 301 -18.10 6.19 20.91
C LYS A 301 -19.55 6.38 21.34
N TYR A 302 -20.45 6.56 20.38
CA TYR A 302 -21.88 6.74 20.65
C TYR A 302 -22.47 5.50 21.33
N LEU A 303 -22.15 4.30 20.88
CA LEU A 303 -22.63 3.05 21.48
C LEU A 303 -22.08 2.85 22.91
N ASP A 304 -20.81 3.14 23.13
CA ASP A 304 -20.17 3.05 24.46
C ASP A 304 -20.80 4.03 25.45
N GLU A 305 -21.02 5.29 25.06
CA GLU A 305 -21.69 6.32 25.86
C GLU A 305 -23.15 5.91 26.27
N HIS A 306 -23.79 5.05 25.46
CA HIS A 306 -25.12 4.49 25.75
C HIS A 306 -25.05 3.12 26.44
N GLY A 307 -23.88 2.68 26.90
CA GLY A 307 -23.69 1.45 27.65
C GLY A 307 -23.88 0.16 26.83
N ILE A 308 -23.71 0.23 25.50
CA ILE A 308 -23.80 -0.93 24.63
C ILE A 308 -22.45 -1.66 24.61
N PRO A 309 -22.41 -2.96 24.96
CA PRO A 309 -21.15 -3.71 24.96
C PRO A 309 -20.53 -3.82 23.57
N ILE A 310 -19.31 -3.32 23.40
CA ILE A 310 -18.52 -3.47 22.19
C ILE A 310 -17.69 -4.75 22.30
N LEU A 311 -17.81 -5.65 21.32
CA LEU A 311 -16.98 -6.85 21.22
C LEU A 311 -15.71 -6.51 20.44
N GLY A 312 -14.55 -6.76 21.06
CA GLY A 312 -13.25 -6.47 20.49
C GLY A 312 -12.51 -5.36 21.23
N THR A 313 -11.79 -4.52 20.51
CA THR A 313 -11.05 -3.38 21.05
C THR A 313 -12.02 -2.33 21.59
N SER A 314 -11.77 -1.82 22.79
CA SER A 314 -12.65 -0.88 23.48
C SER A 314 -12.68 0.49 22.78
N ALA A 315 -13.77 1.24 22.99
CA ALA A 315 -13.91 2.62 22.51
C ALA A 315 -12.74 3.51 22.97
N GLU A 316 -12.33 3.38 24.23
CA GLU A 316 -11.18 4.10 24.80
C GLU A 316 -9.87 3.81 24.07
N SER A 317 -9.62 2.55 23.69
CA SER A 317 -8.40 2.16 22.97
C SER A 317 -8.44 2.62 21.51
N ILE A 318 -9.61 2.65 20.89
CA ILE A 318 -9.80 3.21 19.55
C ILE A 318 -9.56 4.72 19.57
N ASP A 319 -10.14 5.43 20.52
CA ASP A 319 -9.94 6.88 20.71
C ASP A 319 -8.47 7.22 20.98
N MET A 320 -7.77 6.41 21.80
CA MET A 320 -6.33 6.57 22.05
C MET A 320 -5.49 6.46 20.77
N ALA A 321 -5.86 5.59 19.85
CA ALA A 321 -5.14 5.41 18.59
C ALA A 321 -5.46 6.53 17.56
N GLU A 322 -6.68 7.09 17.63
CA GLU A 322 -7.13 8.16 16.71
C GLU A 322 -6.75 9.56 17.21
N ASP A 323 -6.66 9.77 18.54
CA ASP A 323 -6.23 11.04 19.13
C ASP A 323 -4.71 11.20 19.04
N ARG A 324 -4.28 12.24 18.34
CA ARG A 324 -2.86 12.47 18.06
C ARG A 324 -2.01 12.66 19.31
N GLU A 325 -2.44 13.47 20.25
CA GLU A 325 -1.63 13.79 21.46
C GLU A 325 -1.49 12.57 22.37
N ARG A 326 -2.57 11.81 22.51
CA ARG A 326 -2.57 10.57 23.28
C ARG A 326 -1.72 9.50 22.61
N PHE A 327 -1.82 9.38 21.30
CA PHE A 327 -1.00 8.42 20.53
C PHE A 327 0.48 8.80 20.55
N ASP A 328 0.81 10.10 20.41
CA ASP A 328 2.18 10.60 20.53
C ASP A 328 2.80 10.23 21.89
N SER A 329 2.08 10.47 22.96
CA SER A 329 2.53 10.13 24.33
C SER A 329 2.77 8.63 24.48
N LEU A 330 1.94 7.79 23.85
CA LEU A 330 2.11 6.34 23.83
C LEU A 330 3.41 5.94 23.08
N LEU A 331 3.66 6.52 21.92
CA LEU A 331 4.86 6.23 21.11
C LEU A 331 6.14 6.66 21.83
N GLU A 332 6.12 7.84 22.48
CA GLU A 332 7.25 8.32 23.29
C GLU A 332 7.60 7.39 24.46
N GLN A 333 6.58 6.85 25.14
CA GLN A 333 6.78 5.89 26.24
C GLN A 333 7.58 4.66 25.79
N PHE A 334 7.41 4.22 24.55
CA PHE A 334 8.09 3.05 23.99
C PHE A 334 9.29 3.39 23.11
N HIS A 335 9.68 4.67 23.04
CA HIS A 335 10.75 5.17 22.17
C HIS A 335 10.55 4.82 20.69
N ILE A 336 9.28 4.75 20.24
CA ILE A 336 8.91 4.50 18.87
C ILE A 336 8.82 5.84 18.15
N LYS A 337 9.52 5.97 17.02
CA LYS A 337 9.56 7.21 16.23
C LYS A 337 8.32 7.37 15.37
N ARG A 338 7.92 8.63 15.18
CA ARG A 338 6.97 9.05 14.14
C ARG A 338 7.46 10.33 13.46
N PRO A 339 6.97 10.67 12.25
CA PRO A 339 7.25 11.97 11.65
C PRO A 339 6.81 13.10 12.58
N ARG A 340 7.68 14.11 12.77
CA ARG A 340 7.33 15.27 13.59
C ARG A 340 6.22 16.06 12.91
N GLY A 341 5.35 16.67 13.68
CA GLY A 341 4.29 17.49 13.16
C GLY A 341 3.48 18.18 14.25
N CYS A 342 2.62 19.09 13.87
CA CYS A 342 1.75 19.83 14.78
C CYS A 342 0.40 20.16 14.14
N GLY A 343 -0.59 20.41 14.99
CA GLY A 343 -1.91 20.90 14.58
C GLY A 343 -1.91 22.42 14.50
N VAL A 344 -2.48 22.97 13.43
CA VAL A 344 -2.57 24.42 13.19
C VAL A 344 -3.99 24.82 12.81
N THR A 345 -4.40 26.05 13.18
CA THR A 345 -5.77 26.51 12.94
C THR A 345 -5.87 27.61 11.88
N GLY A 346 -4.78 27.93 11.18
CA GLY A 346 -4.81 28.99 10.18
C GLY A 346 -3.59 29.01 9.26
N MET A 347 -3.65 29.89 8.25
CA MET A 347 -2.63 30.04 7.21
C MET A 347 -1.23 30.30 7.79
N GLN A 348 -1.11 31.29 8.67
CA GLN A 348 0.20 31.68 9.21
C GLN A 348 0.79 30.53 10.06
N GLY A 349 -0.04 29.88 10.89
CA GLY A 349 0.40 28.74 11.67
C GLY A 349 0.92 27.59 10.81
N ALA A 350 0.29 27.34 9.64
CA ALA A 350 0.75 26.31 8.70
C ALA A 350 2.11 26.66 8.07
N LEU A 351 2.34 27.91 7.72
CA LEU A 351 3.64 28.38 7.20
C LEU A 351 4.74 28.31 8.25
N ASP A 352 4.45 28.75 9.48
CA ASP A 352 5.41 28.72 10.59
C ASP A 352 5.81 27.26 10.91
N ALA A 353 4.82 26.36 10.97
CA ALA A 353 5.05 24.94 11.15
C ALA A 353 5.88 24.32 10.01
N ALA A 354 5.59 24.67 8.76
CA ALA A 354 6.35 24.18 7.62
C ALA A 354 7.81 24.66 7.63
N HIS A 355 8.07 25.91 8.07
CA HIS A 355 9.42 26.41 8.22
C HIS A 355 10.18 25.74 9.37
N GLU A 356 9.52 25.44 10.48
CA GLU A 356 10.12 24.75 11.61
C GLU A 356 10.47 23.29 11.28
N LEU A 357 9.56 22.59 10.59
CA LEU A 357 9.73 21.18 10.21
C LEU A 357 10.71 21.01 9.04
N GLY A 358 10.83 22.01 8.18
CA GLY A 358 11.56 21.98 6.92
C GLY A 358 10.78 21.29 5.80
N TYR A 359 10.91 21.83 4.58
CA TYR A 359 10.26 21.24 3.39
C TYR A 359 10.93 19.94 2.91
N PRO A 360 10.16 19.01 2.34
CA PRO A 360 8.70 19.03 2.14
C PRO A 360 7.91 18.68 3.39
N VAL A 361 6.65 19.16 3.47
CA VAL A 361 5.71 18.86 4.54
C VAL A 361 4.44 18.21 3.99
N LEU A 362 3.78 17.39 4.80
CA LEU A 362 2.48 16.79 4.52
C LEU A 362 1.40 17.60 5.24
N LEU A 363 0.46 18.15 4.49
CA LEU A 363 -0.72 18.82 5.01
C LEU A 363 -1.90 17.85 4.98
N ARG A 364 -2.61 17.72 6.11
CA ARG A 364 -3.81 16.87 6.18
C ARG A 364 -4.85 17.46 7.13
N PRO A 365 -6.15 17.42 6.78
CA PRO A 365 -7.20 17.71 7.73
C PRO A 365 -7.19 16.67 8.86
N SER A 366 -7.62 17.06 10.06
CA SER A 366 -7.90 16.07 11.12
C SER A 366 -9.13 15.27 10.72
N TYR A 367 -9.12 13.97 10.92
CA TYR A 367 -10.23 13.04 10.59
C TYR A 367 -10.56 12.92 9.10
N VAL A 368 -9.70 12.23 8.35
CA VAL A 368 -9.90 11.94 6.92
C VAL A 368 -10.02 10.44 6.66
N ILE A 369 -10.80 10.07 5.62
CA ILE A 369 -10.94 8.69 5.13
C ILE A 369 -10.20 8.58 3.80
N GLY A 370 -9.29 7.59 3.68
CA GLY A 370 -8.56 7.32 2.44
C GLY A 370 -7.76 8.53 1.96
N GLY A 371 -7.11 9.26 2.89
CA GLY A 371 -6.21 10.38 2.58
C GLY A 371 -6.88 11.61 1.94
N GLN A 372 -8.19 11.78 2.08
CA GLN A 372 -8.93 12.89 1.44
C GLN A 372 -8.31 14.26 1.79
N ASN A 373 -8.04 15.06 0.76
CA ASN A 373 -7.41 16.38 0.88
C ASN A 373 -6.02 16.36 1.54
N MET A 374 -5.30 15.24 1.50
CA MET A 374 -3.90 15.20 1.93
C MET A 374 -2.97 15.63 0.81
N VAL A 375 -1.97 16.46 1.13
CA VAL A 375 -1.07 17.03 0.14
C VAL A 375 0.33 17.18 0.66
N ILE A 376 1.29 16.88 -0.22
CA ILE A 376 2.71 17.13 0.01
C ILE A 376 3.04 18.51 -0.56
N ALA A 377 3.42 19.44 0.31
CA ALA A 377 3.83 20.81 -0.07
C ALA A 377 5.35 20.96 0.06
N HIS A 378 5.95 21.55 -0.96
CA HIS A 378 7.39 21.69 -1.06
C HIS A 378 7.89 23.14 -0.88
N ASN A 379 6.98 24.08 -0.76
CA ASN A 379 7.29 25.51 -0.59
C ASN A 379 6.06 26.25 -0.04
N ASP A 380 6.27 27.50 0.36
CA ASP A 380 5.25 28.38 0.92
C ASP A 380 4.03 28.59 0.00
N GLU A 381 4.25 28.64 -1.32
CA GLU A 381 3.17 28.88 -2.28
C GLU A 381 2.22 27.68 -2.34
N GLU A 382 2.75 26.47 -2.30
CA GLU A 382 1.97 25.24 -2.25
C GLU A 382 1.19 25.14 -0.92
N VAL A 383 1.80 25.49 0.22
CA VAL A 383 1.12 25.54 1.52
C VAL A 383 -0.03 26.56 1.48
N ARG A 384 0.17 27.78 0.96
CA ARG A 384 -0.89 28.79 0.86
C ARG A 384 -2.06 28.31 0.04
N ARG A 385 -1.79 27.79 -1.16
CA ARG A 385 -2.83 27.27 -2.06
C ARG A 385 -3.69 26.21 -1.40
N TYR A 386 -3.07 25.31 -0.68
CA TYR A 386 -3.76 24.23 0.01
C TYR A 386 -4.56 24.70 1.21
N MET A 387 -3.98 25.56 2.00
CA MET A 387 -4.69 26.12 3.14
C MET A 387 -5.89 26.97 2.71
N GLU A 388 -5.83 27.66 1.56
CA GLU A 388 -6.98 28.38 0.99
C GLU A 388 -8.13 27.42 0.67
N VAL A 389 -7.84 26.26 0.03
CA VAL A 389 -8.85 25.23 -0.27
C VAL A 389 -9.43 24.64 1.01
N ILE A 390 -8.60 24.30 1.99
CA ILE A 390 -9.02 23.73 3.25
C ILE A 390 -9.88 24.73 4.06
N LEU A 391 -9.44 25.98 4.18
CA LEU A 391 -10.13 27.00 4.97
C LEU A 391 -11.45 27.47 4.33
N SER A 392 -11.58 27.42 2.99
CA SER A 392 -12.85 27.71 2.30
C SER A 392 -13.99 26.76 2.71
N GLY A 393 -13.65 25.54 3.12
CA GLY A 393 -14.59 24.50 3.56
C GLY A 393 -15.15 24.69 4.98
N LYS A 394 -14.83 25.76 5.72
CA LYS A 394 -15.20 25.96 7.15
C LYS A 394 -14.88 24.75 8.02
N ILE A 395 -13.64 24.31 7.98
CA ILE A 395 -13.15 23.21 8.82
C ILE A 395 -12.97 23.75 10.25
N GLU A 396 -13.75 23.22 11.19
CA GLU A 396 -13.69 23.56 12.62
C GLU A 396 -12.48 22.91 13.34
N ASN A 397 -11.88 21.89 12.71
CA ASN A 397 -10.78 21.12 13.27
C ASN A 397 -9.42 21.64 12.79
N PRO A 398 -8.34 21.50 13.58
CA PRO A 398 -7.00 21.90 13.16
C PRO A 398 -6.53 21.09 11.95
N VAL A 399 -5.76 21.74 11.08
CA VAL A 399 -5.01 21.08 10.00
C VAL A 399 -3.70 20.58 10.58
N LEU A 400 -3.35 19.35 10.28
CA LEU A 400 -2.08 18.75 10.68
C LEU A 400 -1.01 19.05 9.64
N VAL A 401 0.13 19.54 10.09
CA VAL A 401 1.33 19.75 9.28
C VAL A 401 2.39 18.79 9.80
N ASP A 402 2.73 17.80 9.00
CA ASP A 402 3.70 16.77 9.35
C ASP A 402 4.94 16.87 8.47
N GLN A 403 6.11 16.54 9.02
CA GLN A 403 7.33 16.39 8.25
C GLN A 403 7.14 15.23 7.24
N TYR A 404 7.35 15.51 5.96
CA TYR A 404 7.29 14.46 4.94
C TYR A 404 8.63 13.75 4.83
N LEU A 405 8.65 12.47 5.17
CA LEU A 405 9.82 11.61 5.07
C LEU A 405 9.64 10.66 3.88
N MET A 406 10.44 10.83 2.84
CA MET A 406 10.38 9.98 1.65
C MET A 406 11.20 8.70 1.87
N GLY A 407 10.54 7.60 2.16
CA GLY A 407 11.17 6.32 2.46
C GLY A 407 10.32 5.13 2.06
N LYS A 408 10.71 3.94 2.50
CA LYS A 408 9.98 2.69 2.24
C LYS A 408 8.82 2.55 3.19
N GLU A 409 7.66 2.24 2.64
CA GLU A 409 6.46 2.00 3.43
C GLU A 409 6.21 0.50 3.60
N LEU A 410 5.76 0.13 4.79
CA LEU A 410 5.39 -1.24 5.13
C LEU A 410 4.07 -1.24 5.88
N GLU A 411 3.36 -2.33 5.75
CA GLU A 411 2.08 -2.55 6.41
C GLU A 411 2.07 -3.89 7.14
N VAL A 412 1.52 -3.89 8.36
CA VAL A 412 1.43 -5.08 9.21
C VAL A 412 0.04 -5.16 9.80
N ASP A 413 -0.64 -6.27 9.51
CA ASP A 413 -1.88 -6.62 10.19
C ASP A 413 -1.59 -7.60 11.33
N VAL A 414 -2.15 -7.35 12.49
CA VAL A 414 -1.86 -8.07 13.72
C VAL A 414 -3.15 -8.55 14.36
N ILE A 415 -3.13 -9.78 14.89
CA ILE A 415 -4.20 -10.32 15.73
C ILE A 415 -3.71 -10.32 17.17
N SER A 416 -4.52 -9.78 18.09
CA SER A 416 -4.18 -9.76 19.52
C SER A 416 -5.38 -10.12 20.39
N ASP A 417 -5.12 -10.83 21.51
CA ASP A 417 -6.11 -11.10 22.56
C ASP A 417 -5.94 -10.19 23.79
N GLY A 418 -5.02 -9.21 23.70
CA GLY A 418 -4.61 -8.31 24.78
C GLY A 418 -3.47 -8.84 25.64
N THR A 419 -3.04 -10.09 25.44
CA THR A 419 -1.90 -10.72 26.13
C THR A 419 -0.91 -11.33 25.16
N ASP A 420 -1.37 -11.91 24.09
CA ASP A 420 -0.58 -12.53 23.04
C ASP A 420 -0.88 -11.87 21.68
N VAL A 421 0.10 -11.97 20.80
CA VAL A 421 0.06 -11.34 19.47
C VAL A 421 0.46 -12.35 18.40
N LEU A 422 -0.27 -12.37 17.27
CA LEU A 422 0.10 -13.09 16.06
C LEU A 422 0.20 -12.11 14.90
N ILE A 423 1.34 -12.12 14.23
CA ILE A 423 1.62 -11.33 13.04
C ILE A 423 1.64 -12.30 11.85
N PRO A 424 0.60 -12.37 11.03
CA PRO A 424 0.56 -13.26 9.87
C PRO A 424 1.62 -12.98 8.83
N GLY A 425 1.98 -11.68 8.65
CA GLY A 425 3.03 -11.28 7.72
C GLY A 425 3.28 -9.77 7.72
N ILE A 426 4.42 -9.40 7.16
CA ILE A 426 4.83 -8.02 6.93
C ILE A 426 4.80 -7.79 5.42
N MET A 427 4.14 -6.74 4.97
CA MET A 427 4.08 -6.35 3.56
C MET A 427 4.99 -5.16 3.32
N GLU A 428 5.68 -5.14 2.19
CA GLU A 428 6.52 -4.03 1.74
C GLU A 428 5.93 -3.43 0.48
N HIS A 429 5.79 -2.10 0.43
CA HIS A 429 5.32 -1.40 -0.76
C HIS A 429 6.45 -1.17 -1.75
N ILE A 430 6.14 -1.25 -3.05
CA ILE A 430 7.08 -0.90 -4.12
C ILE A 430 7.22 0.62 -4.17
N GLU A 431 6.09 1.33 -4.18
CA GLU A 431 6.06 2.78 -4.14
C GLU A 431 6.52 3.27 -2.76
N ARG A 432 7.35 4.31 -2.78
CA ARG A 432 7.77 5.02 -1.55
C ARG A 432 6.62 5.83 -0.97
N THR A 433 6.76 6.30 0.28
CA THR A 433 5.80 7.21 0.94
C THR A 433 5.39 8.37 0.04
N GLY A 434 4.14 8.79 0.17
CA GLY A 434 3.51 9.81 -0.68
C GLY A 434 2.50 9.25 -1.66
N VAL A 435 2.40 7.92 -1.75
CA VAL A 435 1.32 7.18 -2.42
C VAL A 435 0.50 6.49 -1.33
N HIS A 436 -0.83 6.59 -1.41
CA HIS A 436 -1.70 5.89 -0.45
C HIS A 436 -1.46 4.38 -0.48
N SER A 437 -1.44 3.71 0.68
CA SER A 437 -1.17 2.27 0.80
C SER A 437 -2.09 1.40 -0.06
N GLY A 438 -3.37 1.82 -0.22
CA GLY A 438 -4.33 1.16 -1.12
C GLY A 438 -3.96 1.24 -2.60
N ASP A 439 -3.25 2.27 -3.01
CA ASP A 439 -2.82 2.52 -4.39
C ASP A 439 -1.41 1.99 -4.66
N SER A 440 -0.72 1.52 -3.64
CA SER A 440 0.62 0.95 -3.74
C SER A 440 0.60 -0.54 -4.05
N ILE A 441 1.59 -0.98 -4.81
CA ILE A 441 1.86 -2.40 -5.02
C ILE A 441 2.50 -2.94 -3.75
N ALA A 442 1.84 -3.88 -3.08
CA ALA A 442 2.34 -4.51 -1.85
C ALA A 442 2.88 -5.90 -2.12
N VAL A 443 4.07 -6.19 -1.63
CA VAL A 443 4.79 -7.46 -1.79
C VAL A 443 4.86 -8.20 -0.46
N TYR A 444 4.55 -9.48 -0.47
CA TYR A 444 4.70 -10.38 0.67
C TYR A 444 5.43 -11.66 0.24
N PRO A 445 6.45 -12.14 0.97
CA PRO A 445 7.11 -11.48 2.10
C PRO A 445 7.90 -10.23 1.67
N PRO A 446 8.29 -9.35 2.62
CA PRO A 446 9.06 -8.15 2.29
C PRO A 446 10.39 -8.55 1.63
N PHE A 447 10.79 -7.80 0.60
CA PHE A 447 11.88 -8.18 -0.29
C PHE A 447 13.19 -7.41 -0.05
N SER A 448 13.15 -6.29 0.66
CA SER A 448 14.31 -5.41 0.78
C SER A 448 14.71 -5.07 2.22
N ILE A 449 13.94 -5.51 3.22
CA ILE A 449 14.27 -5.25 4.63
C ILE A 449 15.20 -6.31 5.20
N SER A 450 16.13 -5.88 6.06
CA SER A 450 17.02 -6.78 6.78
C SER A 450 16.30 -7.56 7.88
N ASP A 451 16.90 -8.66 8.34
CA ASP A 451 16.36 -9.42 9.47
C ASP A 451 16.36 -8.61 10.77
N ARG A 452 17.33 -7.70 10.95
CA ARG A 452 17.36 -6.76 12.08
C ARG A 452 16.13 -5.83 12.03
N MET A 453 15.84 -5.22 10.89
CA MET A 453 14.68 -4.35 10.73
C MET A 453 13.37 -5.12 10.91
N ARG A 454 13.30 -6.37 10.41
CA ARG A 454 12.15 -7.26 10.64
C ARG A 454 11.89 -7.49 12.13
N ARG A 455 12.93 -7.78 12.93
CA ARG A 455 12.80 -7.93 14.39
C ARG A 455 12.30 -6.64 15.04
N THR A 456 12.81 -5.49 14.64
CA THR A 456 12.35 -4.18 15.14
C THR A 456 10.86 -3.96 14.84
N ILE A 457 10.39 -4.30 13.63
CA ILE A 457 8.98 -4.18 13.25
C ILE A 457 8.10 -5.09 14.11
N ILE A 458 8.54 -6.34 14.34
CA ILE A 458 7.81 -7.30 15.19
C ILE A 458 7.69 -6.75 16.61
N ASP A 459 8.80 -6.34 17.22
CA ASP A 459 8.82 -5.80 18.57
C ASP A 459 7.93 -4.55 18.72
N CYS A 460 8.00 -3.62 17.76
CA CYS A 460 7.12 -2.45 17.75
C CYS A 460 5.64 -2.84 17.61
N SER A 461 5.32 -3.79 16.72
CA SER A 461 3.95 -4.24 16.49
C SER A 461 3.35 -4.92 17.73
N GLU A 462 4.13 -5.76 18.41
CA GLU A 462 3.72 -6.39 19.67
C GLU A 462 3.48 -5.35 20.76
N LYS A 463 4.41 -4.41 20.95
CA LYS A 463 4.28 -3.33 21.94
C LYS A 463 3.02 -2.49 21.69
N LEU A 464 2.77 -2.08 20.45
CA LEU A 464 1.62 -1.27 20.11
C LEU A 464 0.30 -2.01 20.33
N ALA A 465 0.20 -3.26 19.85
CA ALA A 465 -1.01 -4.06 20.00
C ALA A 465 -1.36 -4.31 21.49
N LEU A 466 -0.37 -4.61 22.32
CA LEU A 466 -0.56 -4.86 23.73
C LEU A 466 -0.86 -3.59 24.53
N SER A 467 -0.20 -2.47 24.21
CA SER A 467 -0.39 -1.18 24.89
C SER A 467 -1.77 -0.60 24.63
N LEU A 468 -2.28 -0.75 23.39
CA LEU A 468 -3.64 -0.40 23.02
C LEU A 468 -4.67 -1.42 23.49
N LYS A 469 -4.23 -2.47 24.23
CA LYS A 469 -5.11 -3.55 24.71
C LYS A 469 -6.01 -4.09 23.61
N THR A 470 -5.47 -4.21 22.41
CA THR A 470 -6.19 -4.66 21.24
C THR A 470 -6.77 -6.06 21.47
N LYS A 471 -8.05 -6.21 21.13
CA LYS A 471 -8.72 -7.51 21.06
C LYS A 471 -9.33 -7.68 19.67
N GLY A 472 -8.75 -8.56 18.88
CA GLY A 472 -9.07 -8.73 17.46
C GLY A 472 -7.97 -8.23 16.55
N LEU A 473 -8.29 -7.41 15.55
CA LEU A 473 -7.35 -6.91 14.55
C LEU A 473 -6.85 -5.50 14.87
N ILE A 474 -5.60 -5.27 14.50
CA ILE A 474 -4.98 -3.96 14.43
C ILE A 474 -4.07 -3.90 13.22
N ASN A 475 -4.18 -2.82 12.46
CA ASN A 475 -3.34 -2.53 11.31
C ASN A 475 -2.35 -1.43 11.66
N ILE A 476 -1.08 -1.62 11.29
CA ILE A 476 0.00 -0.68 11.59
C ILE A 476 0.74 -0.37 10.30
N GLN A 477 0.86 0.91 9.98
CA GLN A 477 1.64 1.39 8.85
C GLN A 477 2.96 1.98 9.33
N TYR A 478 4.04 1.49 8.73
CA TYR A 478 5.41 1.86 9.04
C TYR A 478 6.10 2.53 7.86
N LEU A 479 7.10 3.31 8.19
CA LEU A 479 8.03 3.94 7.27
C LEU A 479 9.46 3.64 7.70
N ILE A 480 10.30 3.17 6.78
CA ILE A 480 11.74 3.12 6.96
C ILE A 480 12.37 4.31 6.24
N TYR A 481 12.97 5.19 7.02
CA TYR A 481 13.69 6.36 6.51
C TYR A 481 15.09 6.43 7.12
N GLN A 482 16.12 6.51 6.28
CA GLN A 482 17.54 6.50 6.68
C GLN A 482 17.90 5.36 7.65
N GLY A 483 17.36 4.14 7.40
CA GLY A 483 17.63 2.96 8.23
C GLY A 483 16.91 2.93 9.58
N GLU A 484 16.01 3.87 9.88
CA GLU A 484 15.21 3.89 11.10
C GLU A 484 13.73 3.67 10.81
N LEU A 485 13.06 3.04 11.77
CA LEU A 485 11.63 2.73 11.71
C LEU A 485 10.81 3.85 12.30
N TYR A 486 9.77 4.27 11.58
CA TYR A 486 8.77 5.23 12.02
C TYR A 486 7.38 4.62 11.90
N VAL A 487 6.48 4.96 12.82
CA VAL A 487 5.05 4.65 12.72
C VAL A 487 4.36 5.81 12.01
N ILE A 488 3.57 5.50 10.98
CA ILE A 488 2.74 6.47 10.26
C ILE A 488 1.38 6.57 10.94
N GLU A 489 0.68 5.42 11.03
CA GLU A 489 -0.63 5.33 11.67
C GLU A 489 -0.91 3.93 12.22
N VAL A 490 -1.87 3.88 13.14
CA VAL A 490 -2.37 2.64 13.73
C VAL A 490 -3.89 2.65 13.67
N ASN A 491 -4.45 1.56 13.15
CA ASN A 491 -5.89 1.39 12.99
C ASN A 491 -6.35 0.15 13.77
N PRO A 492 -6.99 0.27 14.95
CA PRO A 492 -7.43 -0.87 15.76
C PRO A 492 -8.72 -1.49 15.21
N ARG A 493 -8.68 -1.93 13.98
CA ARG A 493 -9.76 -2.52 13.18
C ARG A 493 -9.21 -3.35 12.03
N ALA A 494 -10.09 -4.03 11.29
CA ALA A 494 -9.71 -4.65 10.04
C ALA A 494 -9.19 -3.62 9.03
N SER A 495 -8.22 -4.04 8.24
CA SER A 495 -7.66 -3.29 7.11
C SER A 495 -8.13 -3.89 5.78
N ARG A 496 -7.81 -3.21 4.69
CA ARG A 496 -8.05 -3.69 3.34
C ARG A 496 -7.17 -4.88 2.96
N THR A 497 -6.02 -5.01 3.60
CA THR A 497 -5.05 -6.09 3.32
C THR A 497 -5.39 -7.41 4.00
N VAL A 498 -6.36 -7.44 4.93
CA VAL A 498 -6.77 -8.65 5.65
C VAL A 498 -7.15 -9.82 4.72
N PRO A 499 -7.98 -9.67 3.66
CA PRO A 499 -8.27 -10.76 2.73
C PRO A 499 -7.03 -11.24 1.99
N TYR A 500 -6.16 -10.32 1.57
CA TYR A 500 -4.92 -10.62 0.88
C TYR A 500 -3.99 -11.47 1.76
N ILE A 501 -3.66 -10.98 2.96
CA ILE A 501 -2.77 -11.68 3.89
C ILE A 501 -3.36 -12.99 4.36
N SER A 502 -4.65 -13.06 4.62
CA SER A 502 -5.32 -14.33 4.99
C SER A 502 -5.13 -15.39 3.92
N LYS A 503 -5.31 -15.04 2.64
CA LYS A 503 -5.14 -15.97 1.51
C LYS A 503 -3.70 -16.42 1.33
N VAL A 504 -2.75 -15.49 1.33
CA VAL A 504 -1.34 -15.81 1.00
C VAL A 504 -0.58 -16.47 2.15
N THR A 505 -1.02 -16.30 3.39
CA THR A 505 -0.41 -16.97 4.56
C THR A 505 -1.15 -18.25 4.98
N GLY A 506 -2.42 -18.38 4.59
CA GLY A 506 -3.30 -19.42 5.08
C GLY A 506 -3.72 -19.25 6.55
N VAL A 507 -3.56 -18.02 7.11
CA VAL A 507 -4.03 -17.66 8.45
C VAL A 507 -5.43 -17.05 8.32
N PRO A 508 -6.49 -17.66 8.83
CA PRO A 508 -7.85 -17.14 8.72
C PRO A 508 -8.05 -15.98 9.72
N MET A 509 -7.55 -14.80 9.36
CA MET A 509 -7.37 -13.68 10.29
C MET A 509 -8.69 -13.24 10.94
N VAL A 510 -9.76 -13.14 10.17
CA VAL A 510 -11.07 -12.70 10.70
C VAL A 510 -11.66 -13.74 11.63
N ASP A 511 -11.55 -15.04 11.30
CA ASP A 511 -11.99 -16.11 12.16
C ASP A 511 -11.27 -16.08 13.52
N LEU A 512 -9.93 -16.00 13.50
CA LEU A 512 -9.13 -15.92 14.73
C LEU A 512 -9.47 -14.66 15.54
N ALA A 513 -9.57 -13.52 14.90
CA ALA A 513 -9.93 -12.25 15.55
C ALA A 513 -11.31 -12.32 16.19
N THR A 514 -12.30 -12.90 15.50
CA THR A 514 -13.65 -13.07 16.03
C THR A 514 -13.67 -13.99 17.26
N ARG A 515 -12.94 -15.11 17.22
CA ARG A 515 -12.80 -16.02 18.38
C ARG A 515 -12.17 -15.33 19.58
N VAL A 516 -11.16 -14.50 19.35
CA VAL A 516 -10.52 -13.69 20.37
C VAL A 516 -11.49 -12.64 20.95
N MET A 517 -12.30 -11.97 20.11
CA MET A 517 -13.28 -10.99 20.56
C MET A 517 -14.32 -11.57 21.51
N VAL A 518 -14.68 -12.83 21.33
CA VAL A 518 -15.61 -13.54 22.22
C VAL A 518 -14.88 -14.28 23.37
N GLY A 519 -13.59 -14.03 23.57
CA GLY A 519 -12.84 -14.43 24.77
C GLY A 519 -12.02 -15.71 24.63
N GLN A 520 -11.83 -16.28 23.41
CA GLN A 520 -10.92 -17.42 23.24
C GLN A 520 -9.47 -16.96 23.22
N PRO A 521 -8.55 -17.57 24.02
CA PRO A 521 -7.14 -17.18 24.01
C PRO A 521 -6.46 -17.51 22.66
N LEU A 522 -5.68 -16.59 22.13
CA LEU A 522 -4.99 -16.74 20.85
C LEU A 522 -4.11 -18.00 20.78
N LYS A 523 -3.39 -18.33 21.85
CA LYS A 523 -2.55 -19.54 21.97
C LYS A 523 -3.33 -20.85 21.75
N SER A 524 -4.63 -20.87 22.06
CA SER A 524 -5.46 -22.06 21.93
C SER A 524 -5.93 -22.33 20.51
N LEU A 525 -5.74 -21.37 19.58
CA LEU A 525 -6.29 -21.42 18.22
C LEU A 525 -5.37 -22.16 17.22
N GLY A 526 -4.18 -22.62 17.65
CA GLY A 526 -3.33 -23.52 16.84
C GLY A 526 -2.46 -22.83 15.78
N TYR A 527 -2.38 -21.49 15.77
CA TYR A 527 -1.53 -20.72 14.82
C TYR A 527 -0.25 -20.17 15.46
N GLY A 528 -0.07 -20.35 16.79
CA GLY A 528 1.06 -19.82 17.53
C GLY A 528 0.94 -18.32 17.82
N THR A 529 2.06 -17.73 18.22
CA THR A 529 2.20 -16.29 18.54
C THR A 529 3.45 -15.72 17.88
N GLY A 530 3.58 -14.40 17.81
CA GLY A 530 4.67 -13.73 17.13
C GLY A 530 4.52 -13.75 15.61
N LEU A 531 5.62 -13.65 14.88
CA LEU A 531 5.59 -13.69 13.41
C LEU A 531 5.28 -15.10 12.91
N TYR A 532 4.22 -15.20 12.12
CA TYR A 532 3.88 -16.46 11.46
C TYR A 532 4.89 -16.81 10.38
N ARG A 533 5.03 -18.09 10.14
CA ARG A 533 5.98 -18.65 9.18
C ARG A 533 5.71 -18.16 7.74
N THR A 534 6.78 -17.82 7.02
CA THR A 534 6.71 -17.34 5.64
C THR A 534 6.42 -18.49 4.66
N PRO A 535 5.47 -18.37 3.73
CA PRO A 535 5.20 -19.35 2.69
C PRO A 535 6.33 -19.38 1.63
N PRO A 536 6.44 -20.45 0.83
CA PRO A 536 7.53 -20.62 -0.14
C PRO A 536 7.35 -19.82 -1.43
N TYR A 537 6.38 -18.95 -1.52
CA TYR A 537 6.06 -18.12 -2.68
C TYR A 537 6.06 -16.66 -2.33
N VAL A 538 6.29 -15.84 -3.35
CA VAL A 538 6.09 -14.39 -3.29
C VAL A 538 4.68 -14.09 -3.78
N ALA A 539 3.98 -13.25 -3.06
CA ALA A 539 2.67 -12.75 -3.43
C ALA A 539 2.72 -11.22 -3.59
N VAL A 540 2.03 -10.72 -4.59
CA VAL A 540 1.98 -9.29 -4.89
C VAL A 540 0.53 -8.86 -5.04
N LYS A 541 0.15 -7.84 -4.29
CA LYS A 541 -1.12 -7.12 -4.46
C LYS A 541 -0.88 -5.96 -5.43
N VAL A 542 -1.64 -5.90 -6.51
CA VAL A 542 -1.58 -4.79 -7.48
C VAL A 542 -2.91 -4.06 -7.47
N PRO A 543 -2.93 -2.72 -7.27
CA PRO A 543 -4.16 -1.94 -7.30
C PRO A 543 -4.74 -1.85 -8.71
N VAL A 544 -6.07 -1.76 -8.79
CA VAL A 544 -6.81 -1.56 -10.04
C VAL A 544 -7.53 -0.22 -10.00
N PHE A 545 -7.43 0.54 -11.09
CA PHE A 545 -8.00 1.88 -11.23
C PHE A 545 -9.06 1.89 -12.33
N SER A 546 -10.19 2.56 -12.08
CA SER A 546 -11.30 2.71 -13.04
C SER A 546 -11.33 4.11 -13.68
N PHE A 547 -10.17 4.65 -14.03
CA PHE A 547 -10.07 5.99 -14.61
C PHE A 547 -10.78 6.13 -15.96
N GLU A 548 -10.96 5.02 -16.68
CA GLU A 548 -11.71 5.01 -17.95
C GLU A 548 -13.19 5.37 -17.78
N LYS A 549 -13.75 5.21 -16.57
CA LYS A 549 -15.14 5.56 -16.24
C LYS A 549 -15.29 7.01 -15.78
N ILE A 550 -14.21 7.63 -15.31
CA ILE A 550 -14.22 8.98 -14.73
C ILE A 550 -13.30 9.85 -15.59
N THR A 551 -13.86 10.38 -16.66
CA THR A 551 -13.12 11.26 -17.57
C THR A 551 -12.72 12.56 -16.87
N ASP A 552 -11.56 13.10 -17.22
CA ASP A 552 -10.97 14.33 -16.70
C ASP A 552 -10.49 14.25 -15.23
N ALA A 553 -10.42 13.02 -14.64
CA ALA A 553 -9.83 12.83 -13.33
C ALA A 553 -8.30 12.90 -13.37
N ASN A 554 -7.71 13.50 -12.35
CA ASN A 554 -6.27 13.44 -12.13
C ASN A 554 -5.88 12.05 -11.64
N SER A 555 -5.20 11.27 -12.49
CA SER A 555 -4.77 9.90 -12.22
C SER A 555 -3.41 9.78 -11.53
N SER A 556 -2.72 10.89 -11.24
CA SER A 556 -1.44 10.83 -10.54
C SER A 556 -1.60 10.22 -9.15
N LEU A 557 -0.72 9.28 -8.80
CA LEU A 557 -0.68 8.71 -7.46
C LEU A 557 -0.33 9.79 -6.43
N SER A 558 -0.99 9.74 -5.29
CA SER A 558 -0.89 10.76 -4.25
C SER A 558 -1.22 10.12 -2.88
N PRO A 559 -1.09 10.86 -1.77
CA PRO A 559 -1.56 10.38 -0.47
C PRO A 559 -3.07 10.07 -0.42
N GLU A 560 -3.84 10.60 -1.37
CA GLU A 560 -5.27 10.30 -1.50
C GLU A 560 -5.50 9.07 -2.37
N MET A 561 -6.27 8.12 -1.85
CA MET A 561 -6.58 6.87 -2.53
C MET A 561 -7.50 7.06 -3.74
N LYS A 562 -7.22 6.36 -4.83
CA LYS A 562 -7.93 6.41 -6.12
C LYS A 562 -8.30 5.04 -6.69
N SER A 563 -7.68 3.97 -6.20
CA SER A 563 -7.97 2.60 -6.66
C SER A 563 -9.39 2.16 -6.29
N THR A 564 -9.99 1.37 -7.17
CA THR A 564 -11.35 0.83 -7.02
C THR A 564 -11.36 -0.65 -6.72
N GLY A 565 -10.23 -1.32 -6.82
CA GLY A 565 -10.08 -2.74 -6.55
C GLY A 565 -8.60 -3.15 -6.52
N GLU A 566 -8.35 -4.44 -6.37
CA GLU A 566 -7.01 -5.01 -6.32
C GLU A 566 -6.99 -6.42 -6.90
N VAL A 567 -5.84 -6.86 -7.37
CA VAL A 567 -5.60 -8.22 -7.87
C VAL A 567 -4.39 -8.83 -7.19
N LEU A 568 -4.35 -10.16 -7.17
CA LEU A 568 -3.30 -10.95 -6.57
C LEU A 568 -2.44 -11.62 -7.66
N GLY A 569 -1.11 -11.41 -7.60
CA GLY A 569 -0.12 -12.19 -8.33
C GLY A 569 0.66 -13.08 -7.37
N VAL A 570 0.87 -14.36 -7.71
CA VAL A 570 1.65 -15.30 -6.90
C VAL A 570 2.66 -16.03 -7.79
N GLY A 571 3.91 -16.05 -7.36
CA GLY A 571 5.01 -16.69 -8.09
C GLY A 571 6.10 -17.20 -7.18
N LYS A 572 7.08 -17.91 -7.74
CA LYS A 572 8.28 -18.34 -7.01
C LYS A 572 9.26 -17.19 -6.77
N THR A 573 9.25 -16.21 -7.66
CA THR A 573 10.07 -15.00 -7.57
C THR A 573 9.19 -13.76 -7.54
N MET A 574 9.75 -12.64 -7.12
CA MET A 574 9.05 -11.37 -7.10
C MET A 574 8.63 -10.93 -8.51
N GLU A 575 9.53 -11.12 -9.49
CA GLU A 575 9.29 -10.74 -10.89
C GLU A 575 8.14 -11.56 -11.48
N GLU A 576 8.07 -12.87 -11.21
CA GLU A 576 6.97 -13.71 -11.66
C GLU A 576 5.64 -13.29 -11.03
N ALA A 577 5.63 -13.06 -9.72
CA ALA A 577 4.43 -12.64 -9.00
C ALA A 577 3.95 -11.27 -9.49
N LEU A 578 4.87 -10.32 -9.68
CA LEU A 578 4.57 -8.97 -10.16
C LEU A 578 4.10 -8.99 -11.63
N PHE A 579 4.73 -9.81 -12.50
CA PHE A 579 4.26 -10.02 -13.86
C PHE A 579 2.78 -10.47 -13.87
N LYS A 580 2.45 -11.51 -13.10
CA LYS A 580 1.07 -12.01 -13.00
C LYS A 580 0.10 -10.95 -12.47
N GLY A 581 0.50 -10.23 -11.42
CA GLY A 581 -0.30 -9.16 -10.83
C GLY A 581 -0.57 -8.03 -11.81
N LEU A 582 0.45 -7.53 -12.52
CA LEU A 582 0.31 -6.47 -13.52
C LEU A 582 -0.57 -6.89 -14.69
N VAL A 583 -0.38 -8.10 -15.23
CA VAL A 583 -1.24 -8.63 -16.31
C VAL A 583 -2.68 -8.75 -15.84
N SER A 584 -2.92 -9.22 -14.61
CA SER A 584 -4.26 -9.32 -14.04
C SER A 584 -4.90 -7.94 -13.78
N ALA A 585 -4.09 -6.92 -13.50
CA ALA A 585 -4.54 -5.53 -13.38
C ALA A 585 -4.79 -4.83 -14.73
N GLY A 586 -4.58 -5.54 -15.86
CA GLY A 586 -4.83 -5.03 -17.20
C GLY A 586 -3.63 -4.38 -17.88
N TYR A 587 -2.43 -4.44 -17.28
CA TYR A 587 -1.23 -3.95 -17.94
C TYR A 587 -0.78 -4.90 -19.06
N LYS A 588 -0.41 -4.35 -20.18
CA LYS A 588 0.20 -5.11 -21.29
C LYS A 588 1.68 -5.28 -20.99
N VAL A 589 2.09 -6.45 -20.53
CA VAL A 589 3.49 -6.75 -20.19
C VAL A 589 4.06 -7.72 -21.23
N GLU A 590 4.13 -7.29 -22.47
CA GLU A 590 4.74 -8.07 -23.56
C GLU A 590 5.85 -7.23 -24.20
N LYS A 591 6.94 -7.88 -24.62
CA LYS A 591 7.98 -7.19 -25.40
C LYS A 591 7.41 -6.88 -26.79
N PRO A 592 7.16 -5.62 -27.11
CA PRO A 592 6.69 -5.26 -28.44
C PRO A 592 7.80 -5.45 -29.49
N LYS A 593 7.42 -5.74 -30.70
CA LYS A 593 8.38 -5.90 -31.83
C LYS A 593 9.06 -4.58 -32.22
N ARG A 594 8.46 -3.44 -31.91
CA ARG A 594 8.97 -2.07 -32.10
C ARG A 594 8.35 -1.18 -31.01
N GLY A 595 8.90 -1.25 -29.81
CA GLY A 595 8.37 -0.54 -28.69
C GLY A 595 8.85 0.90 -28.60
N GLY A 596 7.92 1.84 -28.45
CA GLY A 596 8.21 3.23 -28.08
C GLY A 596 7.72 3.56 -26.68
N ILE A 597 8.48 4.36 -25.96
CA ILE A 597 8.12 4.82 -24.61
C ILE A 597 8.17 6.34 -24.58
N LEU A 598 7.06 6.95 -24.18
CA LEU A 598 6.96 8.38 -23.98
C LEU A 598 7.24 8.72 -22.52
N ILE A 599 8.22 9.59 -22.28
CA ILE A 599 8.67 9.96 -20.93
C ILE A 599 8.49 11.47 -20.72
N SER A 600 7.71 11.85 -19.72
CA SER A 600 7.56 13.22 -19.29
C SER A 600 7.47 13.28 -17.78
N VAL A 601 8.57 13.62 -17.12
CA VAL A 601 8.64 13.65 -15.68
C VAL A 601 8.87 15.08 -15.17
N ASN A 602 8.40 15.35 -13.93
CA ASN A 602 8.65 16.63 -13.31
C ASN A 602 10.14 16.84 -13.03
N ARG A 603 10.54 18.07 -12.76
CA ARG A 603 11.95 18.44 -12.60
C ARG A 603 12.66 17.68 -11.46
N ARG A 604 11.94 17.29 -10.43
CA ARG A 604 12.49 16.56 -9.26
C ARG A 604 12.84 15.14 -9.61
N ASP A 605 12.05 14.51 -10.47
CA ASP A 605 12.18 13.11 -10.88
C ASP A 605 13.18 12.91 -12.02
N GLN A 606 13.66 14.02 -12.65
CA GLN A 606 14.59 13.96 -13.77
C GLN A 606 15.91 13.23 -13.47
N PRO A 607 16.52 13.36 -12.30
CA PRO A 607 17.75 12.60 -12.02
C PRO A 607 17.53 11.09 -11.95
N GLU A 608 16.37 10.65 -11.46
CA GLU A 608 16.06 9.25 -11.24
C GLU A 608 15.62 8.53 -12.52
N ILE A 609 14.86 9.21 -13.39
CA ILE A 609 14.39 8.64 -14.65
C ILE A 609 15.51 8.20 -15.57
N VAL A 610 16.71 8.80 -15.48
CA VAL A 610 17.84 8.51 -16.35
C VAL A 610 18.24 7.03 -16.30
N HIS A 611 18.25 6.42 -15.12
CA HIS A 611 18.58 5.01 -14.95
C HIS A 611 17.51 4.08 -15.55
N ILE A 612 16.24 4.42 -15.38
CA ILE A 612 15.11 3.69 -15.97
C ILE A 612 15.20 3.79 -17.51
N ALA A 613 15.38 5.01 -18.03
CA ALA A 613 15.49 5.26 -19.47
C ALA A 613 16.64 4.48 -20.10
N ARG A 614 17.80 4.42 -19.45
CA ARG A 614 18.93 3.64 -19.92
C ARG A 614 18.64 2.15 -20.01
N LYS A 615 18.03 1.55 -18.96
CA LYS A 615 17.62 0.14 -19.01
C LYS A 615 16.65 -0.15 -20.16
N LEU A 616 15.71 0.78 -20.42
CA LEU A 616 14.76 0.65 -21.52
C LEU A 616 15.43 0.76 -22.89
N ASP A 617 16.38 1.67 -23.07
CA ASP A 617 17.20 1.81 -24.28
C ASP A 617 18.07 0.55 -24.51
N ASP A 618 18.73 0.03 -23.47
CA ASP A 618 19.51 -1.22 -23.53
C ASP A 618 18.64 -2.44 -23.96
N MET A 619 17.34 -2.42 -23.67
CA MET A 619 16.37 -3.42 -24.14
C MET A 619 15.86 -3.19 -25.57
N GLY A 620 16.26 -2.08 -26.21
CA GLY A 620 15.91 -1.73 -27.59
C GLY A 620 14.60 -0.97 -27.76
N TYR A 621 14.06 -0.37 -26.69
CA TYR A 621 12.92 0.54 -26.80
C TYR A 621 13.34 1.88 -27.38
N LYS A 622 12.52 2.44 -28.27
CA LYS A 622 12.71 3.81 -28.75
C LYS A 622 12.14 4.79 -27.72
N LEU A 623 12.98 5.71 -27.25
CA LEU A 623 12.60 6.66 -26.23
C LEU A 623 12.18 7.99 -26.83
N TYR A 624 11.06 8.52 -26.40
CA TYR A 624 10.55 9.86 -26.68
C TYR A 624 10.41 10.61 -25.38
N ALA A 625 10.90 11.84 -25.28
CA ALA A 625 10.76 12.58 -24.05
C ALA A 625 10.54 14.09 -24.31
N THR A 626 9.84 14.75 -23.37
CA THR A 626 9.71 16.21 -23.37
C THR A 626 11.07 16.88 -23.10
N ASP A 627 11.24 18.08 -23.67
CA ASP A 627 12.55 18.80 -23.77
C ASP A 627 13.41 18.75 -22.50
N GLY A 628 12.84 19.08 -21.33
CA GLY A 628 13.60 19.03 -20.06
C GLY A 628 14.04 17.63 -19.68
N THR A 629 13.14 16.65 -19.78
CA THR A 629 13.39 15.23 -19.48
C THR A 629 14.40 14.64 -20.47
N ALA A 630 14.25 14.95 -21.76
CA ALA A 630 15.15 14.46 -22.81
C ALA A 630 16.60 14.93 -22.61
N ARG A 631 16.81 16.17 -22.20
CA ARG A 631 18.15 16.69 -21.91
C ARG A 631 18.85 15.94 -20.80
N GLU A 632 18.12 15.58 -19.74
CA GLU A 632 18.70 14.83 -18.62
C GLU A 632 19.00 13.39 -19.04
N ILE A 633 18.10 12.72 -19.76
CA ILE A 633 18.33 11.36 -20.27
C ILE A 633 19.56 11.32 -21.20
N ALA A 634 19.68 12.28 -22.13
CA ALA A 634 20.79 12.36 -23.06
C ALA A 634 22.16 12.63 -22.40
N ARG A 635 22.20 13.18 -21.18
CA ARG A 635 23.46 13.46 -20.45
C ARG A 635 24.32 12.23 -20.22
N LEU A 636 23.72 11.05 -20.10
CA LEU A 636 24.45 9.78 -19.94
C LEU A 636 24.61 9.00 -21.27
N GLY A 637 24.36 9.63 -22.41
CA GLY A 637 24.55 9.02 -23.73
C GLY A 637 23.42 8.09 -24.19
N THR A 638 22.27 8.11 -23.50
CA THR A 638 21.08 7.36 -23.91
C THR A 638 20.41 8.07 -25.11
N ASP A 639 20.04 7.34 -26.14
CA ASP A 639 19.38 7.89 -27.33
C ASP A 639 17.92 8.19 -27.03
N VAL A 640 17.51 9.45 -27.23
CA VAL A 640 16.15 9.90 -26.94
C VAL A 640 15.69 10.98 -27.93
N GLU A 641 14.53 10.76 -28.49
CA GLU A 641 13.92 11.71 -29.44
C GLU A 641 13.12 12.76 -28.66
N ILE A 642 13.42 14.04 -28.92
CA ILE A 642 12.75 15.16 -28.27
C ILE A 642 11.36 15.36 -28.89
N VAL A 643 10.33 15.43 -28.02
CA VAL A 643 8.97 15.83 -28.36
C VAL A 643 8.60 17.10 -27.61
N GLY A 644 7.84 17.97 -28.24
CA GLY A 644 7.40 19.23 -27.63
C GLY A 644 6.40 19.00 -26.48
N LYS A 645 6.23 20.04 -25.64
CA LYS A 645 5.17 20.02 -24.61
C LYS A 645 3.79 20.09 -25.26
N LEU A 646 2.81 19.44 -24.64
CA LEU A 646 1.44 19.28 -25.12
C LEU A 646 0.75 20.58 -25.58
N GLY A 647 0.88 21.65 -24.87
CA GLY A 647 0.26 22.94 -25.25
C GLY A 647 0.94 23.67 -26.42
N ARG A 648 2.04 23.14 -26.97
CA ARG A 648 2.86 23.78 -28.02
C ARG A 648 3.13 22.90 -29.23
N ASP A 649 2.90 21.59 -29.14
CA ASP A 649 3.22 20.64 -30.20
C ASP A 649 2.20 19.48 -30.23
N SER A 650 1.53 19.30 -31.39
CA SER A 650 0.57 18.21 -31.60
C SER A 650 1.23 16.84 -31.78
N ARG A 651 2.53 16.78 -31.99
CA ARG A 651 3.29 15.58 -32.31
C ARG A 651 3.15 14.47 -31.29
N VAL A 652 2.96 14.83 -30.00
CA VAL A 652 2.73 13.85 -28.93
C VAL A 652 1.46 13.06 -29.20
N PHE A 653 0.38 13.71 -29.61
CA PHE A 653 -0.88 13.03 -29.94
C PHE A 653 -0.75 12.20 -31.22
N ASP A 654 -0.04 12.70 -32.23
CA ASP A 654 0.23 11.97 -33.48
C ASP A 654 1.01 10.66 -33.18
N LEU A 655 1.98 10.70 -32.25
CA LEU A 655 2.73 9.52 -31.82
C LEU A 655 1.83 8.50 -31.11
N LEU A 656 0.94 8.96 -30.22
CA LEU A 656 -0.01 8.07 -29.53
C LEU A 656 -0.97 7.40 -30.52
N GLU A 657 -1.51 8.18 -31.46
CA GLU A 657 -2.48 7.71 -32.46
C GLU A 657 -1.85 6.79 -33.52
N SER A 658 -0.55 6.96 -33.80
CA SER A 658 0.17 6.10 -34.74
C SER A 658 0.45 4.69 -34.22
N GLY A 659 0.16 4.40 -32.92
CA GLY A 659 0.44 3.13 -32.30
C GLY A 659 1.95 2.85 -32.12
N GLN A 660 2.77 3.89 -32.09
CA GLN A 660 4.23 3.77 -31.86
C GLN A 660 4.62 3.77 -30.39
N ILE A 661 3.68 4.13 -29.49
CA ILE A 661 3.91 4.21 -28.05
C ILE A 661 3.23 3.03 -27.35
N ASP A 662 4.00 2.25 -26.62
CA ASP A 662 3.53 1.11 -25.83
C ASP A 662 3.30 1.46 -24.37
N TYR A 663 4.11 2.38 -23.81
CA TYR A 663 4.01 2.84 -22.43
C TYR A 663 4.26 4.33 -22.34
N ILE A 664 3.65 4.94 -21.32
CA ILE A 664 3.89 6.33 -20.95
C ILE A 664 4.40 6.36 -19.50
N ILE A 665 5.51 7.05 -19.25
CA ILE A 665 5.98 7.39 -17.90
C ILE A 665 5.74 8.88 -17.71
N LEU A 666 4.79 9.20 -16.81
CA LEU A 666 4.28 10.55 -16.68
C LEU A 666 4.11 10.91 -15.20
N THR A 667 5.06 11.64 -14.62
CA THR A 667 4.91 12.09 -13.22
C THR A 667 4.19 13.44 -13.14
N GLY A 668 3.30 13.58 -12.14
CA GLY A 668 2.46 14.75 -11.96
C GLY A 668 3.25 16.02 -11.62
N SER A 669 2.63 17.16 -11.86
CA SER A 669 3.14 18.49 -11.50
C SER A 669 2.15 19.20 -10.59
N THR A 670 2.64 20.06 -9.71
CA THR A 670 1.82 20.93 -8.86
C THR A 670 1.42 22.24 -9.56
N GLU A 671 2.00 22.51 -10.73
CA GLU A 671 1.70 23.72 -11.52
C GLU A 671 0.39 23.55 -12.33
N PRO A 672 -0.60 24.48 -12.22
CA PRO A 672 -1.92 24.34 -12.85
C PRO A 672 -1.88 24.17 -14.38
N ALA A 673 -0.92 24.79 -15.06
CA ALA A 673 -0.75 24.65 -16.50
C ALA A 673 -0.37 23.22 -16.91
N TYR A 674 0.49 22.56 -16.14
CA TYR A 674 0.93 21.21 -16.40
C TYR A 674 -0.05 20.15 -15.92
N ILE A 675 -0.88 20.45 -14.92
CA ILE A 675 -1.96 19.55 -14.48
C ILE A 675 -2.94 19.31 -15.64
N ARG A 676 -3.33 20.37 -16.35
CA ARG A 676 -4.22 20.24 -17.53
C ARG A 676 -3.58 19.39 -18.63
N ASP A 677 -2.32 19.66 -18.94
CA ASP A 677 -1.58 18.88 -19.96
C ASP A 677 -1.48 17.41 -19.55
N PHE A 678 -1.22 17.13 -18.26
CA PHE A 678 -1.20 15.78 -17.68
C PHE A 678 -2.54 15.07 -17.87
N ILE A 679 -3.65 15.73 -17.49
CA ILE A 679 -5.01 15.15 -17.59
C ILE A 679 -5.34 14.84 -19.05
N HIS A 680 -5.02 15.76 -19.98
CA HIS A 680 -5.28 15.56 -21.42
C HIS A 680 -4.48 14.38 -21.99
N LEU A 681 -3.20 14.27 -21.65
CA LEU A 681 -2.36 13.17 -22.12
C LEU A 681 -2.83 11.83 -21.56
N ASN A 682 -3.08 11.80 -20.26
CA ASN A 682 -3.55 10.59 -19.60
C ASN A 682 -4.93 10.13 -20.14
N ARG A 683 -5.85 11.06 -20.36
CA ARG A 683 -7.15 10.76 -20.99
C ARG A 683 -6.97 10.12 -22.37
N ARG A 684 -6.06 10.65 -23.21
CA ARG A 684 -5.81 10.10 -24.52
C ARG A 684 -5.16 8.73 -24.47
N ALA A 685 -4.21 8.54 -23.53
CA ALA A 685 -3.60 7.25 -23.27
C ALA A 685 -4.64 6.19 -22.88
N LEU A 686 -5.55 6.51 -21.97
CA LEU A 686 -6.65 5.63 -21.55
C LEU A 686 -7.56 5.26 -22.73
N GLN A 687 -7.95 6.23 -23.58
CA GLN A 687 -8.76 5.96 -24.78
C GLN A 687 -8.10 5.00 -25.77
N LEU A 688 -6.77 5.06 -25.86
CA LEU A 688 -5.97 4.20 -26.73
C LEU A 688 -5.49 2.92 -26.03
N SER A 689 -5.89 2.69 -24.79
CA SER A 689 -5.46 1.56 -23.94
C SER A 689 -3.92 1.46 -23.84
N ILE A 690 -3.24 2.61 -23.72
CA ILE A 690 -1.80 2.70 -23.50
C ILE A 690 -1.57 2.84 -21.99
N PRO A 691 -0.83 1.93 -21.34
CA PRO A 691 -0.53 2.03 -19.91
C PRO A 691 0.25 3.30 -19.59
N CYS A 692 -0.23 4.06 -18.60
CA CYS A 692 0.40 5.27 -18.11
C CYS A 692 0.87 5.05 -16.68
N LEU A 693 2.19 5.14 -16.46
CA LEU A 693 2.83 4.95 -15.16
C LEU A 693 3.08 6.33 -14.55
N THR A 694 2.47 6.58 -13.41
CA THR A 694 2.54 7.89 -12.75
C THR A 694 3.48 7.92 -11.54
N SER A 695 4.14 6.79 -11.24
CA SER A 695 5.20 6.65 -10.25
C SER A 695 6.48 6.10 -10.89
N LEU A 696 7.64 6.63 -10.51
CA LEU A 696 8.93 6.11 -10.96
C LEU A 696 9.24 4.73 -10.36
N ASP A 697 8.77 4.46 -9.15
CA ASP A 697 8.94 3.15 -8.50
C ASP A 697 8.20 2.07 -9.29
N THR A 698 6.95 2.33 -9.68
CA THR A 698 6.16 1.44 -10.56
C THR A 698 6.82 1.29 -11.94
N ALA A 699 7.36 2.39 -12.51
CA ALA A 699 8.06 2.36 -13.79
C ALA A 699 9.36 1.54 -13.72
N ALA A 700 10.11 1.65 -12.63
CA ALA A 700 11.31 0.84 -12.40
C ALA A 700 10.95 -0.65 -12.27
N ALA A 701 9.91 -0.98 -11.48
CA ALA A 701 9.44 -2.35 -11.30
C ALA A 701 8.97 -2.96 -12.63
N LEU A 702 8.19 -2.23 -13.44
CA LEU A 702 7.81 -2.68 -14.78
C LEU A 702 9.03 -2.90 -15.69
N THR A 703 10.01 -1.99 -15.64
CA THR A 703 11.25 -2.11 -16.42
C THR A 703 12.02 -3.39 -16.07
N ASP A 704 12.10 -3.72 -14.78
CA ASP A 704 12.77 -4.94 -14.31
C ASP A 704 12.03 -6.21 -14.78
N ILE A 705 10.71 -6.18 -14.82
CA ILE A 705 9.91 -7.30 -15.36
C ILE A 705 10.10 -7.44 -16.86
N LEU A 706 10.10 -6.35 -17.61
CA LEU A 706 10.38 -6.39 -19.05
C LEU A 706 11.77 -6.97 -19.33
N ALA A 707 12.77 -6.67 -18.49
CA ALA A 707 14.10 -7.24 -18.55
C ALA A 707 14.12 -8.73 -18.20
N SER A 708 13.31 -9.20 -17.25
CA SER A 708 13.30 -10.58 -16.78
C SER A 708 12.85 -11.60 -17.84
N GLY A 709 12.10 -11.16 -18.86
CA GLY A 709 11.62 -12.00 -19.94
C GLY A 709 10.46 -12.93 -19.57
N TYR A 710 9.80 -12.72 -18.42
CA TYR A 710 8.57 -13.44 -18.07
C TYR A 710 7.47 -13.15 -19.09
N ASN A 711 6.68 -14.18 -19.39
CA ASN A 711 5.51 -14.12 -20.26
C ASN A 711 4.52 -15.24 -19.84
N GLN A 712 3.33 -15.25 -20.40
CA GLN A 712 2.30 -16.22 -20.05
C GLN A 712 2.69 -17.70 -20.27
N ARG A 713 3.72 -17.99 -21.07
CA ARG A 713 4.14 -19.35 -21.40
C ARG A 713 5.19 -19.90 -20.43
N ASN A 714 5.94 -19.05 -19.74
CA ASN A 714 7.03 -19.46 -18.84
C ASN A 714 6.72 -19.20 -17.36
N THR A 715 5.50 -18.82 -17.01
CA THR A 715 5.04 -18.69 -15.64
C THR A 715 4.41 -19.99 -15.15
N GLU A 716 4.57 -20.30 -13.86
CA GLU A 716 4.01 -21.49 -13.23
C GLU A 716 2.65 -21.19 -12.56
N LEU A 717 1.75 -22.18 -12.57
CA LEU A 717 0.54 -22.13 -11.75
C LEU A 717 0.89 -22.43 -10.29
N VAL A 718 0.34 -21.64 -9.38
CA VAL A 718 0.49 -21.82 -7.94
C VAL A 718 -0.86 -22.18 -7.34
N ASP A 719 -0.93 -23.31 -6.67
CA ASP A 719 -2.12 -23.73 -5.93
C ASP A 719 -2.15 -23.03 -4.56
N ILE A 720 -2.95 -21.95 -4.46
CA ILE A 720 -3.08 -21.14 -3.26
C ILE A 720 -3.69 -21.96 -2.10
N ALA A 721 -4.57 -22.91 -2.38
CA ALA A 721 -5.23 -23.74 -1.35
C ALA A 721 -4.26 -24.71 -0.67
N HIS A 722 -3.20 -25.10 -1.34
CA HIS A 722 -2.23 -26.10 -0.85
C HIS A 722 -0.82 -25.54 -0.64
N MET A 723 -0.67 -24.25 -0.41
CA MET A 723 0.62 -23.58 -0.18
C MET A 723 1.39 -24.08 1.08
N ARG A 724 0.85 -25.02 1.82
CA ARG A 724 1.39 -25.51 3.09
C ARG A 724 2.63 -26.42 2.99
N LYS A 725 3.08 -26.80 1.79
CA LYS A 725 4.29 -27.62 1.64
C LYS A 725 5.55 -26.77 1.78
N TRP A 726 6.12 -26.80 2.98
CA TRP A 726 7.31 -26.05 3.36
C TRP A 726 8.55 -26.51 2.60
N ARG A 727 9.23 -25.55 1.94
CA ARG A 727 10.66 -25.64 1.65
C ARG A 727 11.36 -24.52 2.41
N ARG A 728 12.52 -24.81 2.99
CA ARG A 728 13.35 -23.81 3.65
C ARG A 728 13.82 -22.82 2.57
N SER A 729 13.46 -21.54 2.67
CA SER A 729 13.96 -20.50 1.78
C SER A 729 15.12 -19.77 2.47
N LEU A 730 16.23 -19.66 1.79
CA LEU A 730 17.35 -18.83 2.21
C LEU A 730 17.28 -17.49 1.47
N ARG A 731 17.33 -16.39 2.22
CA ARG A 731 17.47 -15.07 1.62
C ARG A 731 18.92 -14.75 1.44
N PHE A 732 19.26 -14.23 0.30
CA PHE A 732 20.61 -13.79 0.01
C PHE A 732 20.61 -12.49 -0.79
N SER A 733 21.73 -11.78 -0.76
CA SER A 733 22.02 -10.71 -1.70
C SER A 733 23.26 -11.09 -2.49
N LYS A 734 23.21 -10.91 -3.82
CA LYS A 734 24.36 -11.11 -4.67
C LYS A 734 24.96 -9.74 -5.01
N LEU A 735 26.23 -9.56 -4.66
CA LEU A 735 26.97 -8.34 -4.92
C LEU A 735 28.23 -8.65 -5.72
N GLU A 736 28.71 -7.65 -6.41
CA GLU A 736 29.95 -7.71 -7.21
C GLU A 736 30.86 -6.55 -6.81
N GLY A 737 32.13 -6.84 -6.67
CA GLY A 737 33.19 -5.87 -6.44
C GLY A 737 34.39 -6.19 -7.31
N CYS A 738 34.75 -5.29 -8.22
CA CYS A 738 35.90 -5.45 -9.16
C CYS A 738 35.89 -6.75 -9.98
N GLY A 739 34.71 -7.24 -10.37
CA GLY A 739 34.52 -8.46 -11.16
C GLY A 739 34.34 -9.73 -10.34
N ASN A 740 34.61 -9.72 -9.03
CA ASN A 740 34.34 -10.85 -8.14
C ASN A 740 32.95 -10.76 -7.52
N ASP A 741 32.10 -11.74 -7.77
CA ASP A 741 30.78 -11.79 -7.23
C ASP A 741 30.69 -12.67 -5.95
N CYS A 742 29.91 -12.20 -4.98
CA CYS A 742 29.69 -12.96 -3.75
C CYS A 742 28.21 -12.98 -3.37
N ILE A 743 27.80 -14.07 -2.71
CA ILE A 743 26.50 -14.25 -2.11
C ILE A 743 26.60 -13.87 -0.65
N ILE A 744 25.84 -12.86 -0.21
CA ILE A 744 25.80 -12.44 1.20
C ILE A 744 24.52 -12.95 1.84
N ILE A 745 24.67 -13.63 2.98
CA ILE A 745 23.56 -14.13 3.80
C ILE A 745 23.72 -13.62 5.24
N GLU A 746 22.64 -13.09 5.79
CA GLU A 746 22.53 -12.71 7.20
C GLU A 746 22.36 -13.96 8.07
N ASN A 747 23.28 -14.23 8.95
CA ASN A 747 23.27 -15.42 9.85
C ASN A 747 23.34 -15.02 11.34
N PHE A 748 22.75 -13.87 11.69
CA PHE A 748 22.75 -13.36 13.08
C PHE A 748 22.06 -14.32 14.07
N ASN A 749 21.16 -15.18 13.59
CA ASN A 749 20.44 -16.17 14.40
C ASN A 749 21.19 -17.51 14.48
N GLY A 750 22.34 -17.67 13.81
CA GLY A 750 23.09 -18.93 13.78
C GLY A 750 22.36 -20.11 13.11
N GLU A 751 21.38 -19.84 12.24
CA GLU A 751 20.57 -20.88 11.58
C GLU A 751 21.35 -21.70 10.55
N ILE A 752 22.45 -21.15 10.03
CA ILE A 752 23.33 -21.82 9.05
C ILE A 752 24.43 -22.52 9.84
N THR A 753 24.29 -23.83 10.00
CA THR A 753 25.20 -24.66 10.78
C THR A 753 26.25 -25.40 9.94
N CYS A 754 26.06 -25.45 8.62
CA CYS A 754 26.98 -26.11 7.68
C CYS A 754 27.25 -25.20 6.47
N PRO A 755 27.97 -24.08 6.68
CA PRO A 755 28.22 -23.10 5.63
C PRO A 755 29.09 -23.63 4.48
N GLU A 756 29.97 -24.57 4.75
CA GLU A 756 30.85 -25.23 3.77
C GLU A 756 30.03 -25.93 2.69
N SER A 757 29.05 -26.73 3.12
CA SER A 757 28.15 -27.45 2.20
C SER A 757 27.20 -26.49 1.47
N LEU A 758 26.81 -25.40 2.12
CA LEU A 758 25.97 -24.37 1.53
C LEU A 758 26.74 -23.63 0.42
N ALA A 759 28.00 -23.29 0.66
CA ALA A 759 28.87 -22.64 -0.34
C ALA A 759 29.05 -23.49 -1.59
N LEU A 760 29.34 -24.79 -1.44
CA LEU A 760 29.42 -25.74 -2.56
C LEU A 760 28.14 -25.74 -3.41
N THR A 761 26.99 -25.62 -2.77
CA THR A 761 25.70 -25.69 -3.45
C THR A 761 25.35 -24.34 -4.11
N LEU A 762 25.45 -23.22 -3.37
CA LEU A 762 25.03 -21.90 -3.85
C LEU A 762 26.01 -21.29 -4.85
N CYS A 763 27.32 -21.52 -4.69
CA CYS A 763 28.32 -20.92 -5.57
C CYS A 763 28.46 -21.62 -6.93
N ASP A 764 27.88 -22.81 -7.10
CA ASP A 764 27.87 -23.50 -8.39
C ASP A 764 27.09 -22.67 -9.42
N ARG A 765 27.78 -22.26 -10.50
CA ARG A 765 27.21 -21.38 -11.55
C ARG A 765 26.16 -22.08 -12.43
N HIS A 766 26.10 -23.40 -12.41
CA HIS A 766 25.17 -24.19 -13.24
C HIS A 766 23.97 -24.74 -12.46
N ARG A 767 24.11 -24.97 -11.16
CA ARG A 767 23.12 -25.63 -10.33
C ARG A 767 22.69 -24.83 -9.11
N GLY A 768 23.43 -23.78 -8.76
CA GLY A 768 23.19 -22.86 -7.66
C GLY A 768 22.84 -21.46 -8.16
N VAL A 769 23.09 -20.49 -7.30
CA VAL A 769 23.01 -19.05 -7.63
C VAL A 769 24.18 -18.63 -8.50
N GLY A 770 25.33 -19.28 -8.31
CA GLY A 770 26.61 -18.99 -8.98
C GLY A 770 27.29 -17.77 -8.38
N ALA A 771 28.43 -17.94 -7.78
CA ALA A 771 29.29 -16.85 -7.28
C ALA A 771 30.69 -17.37 -7.02
N GLU A 772 31.65 -16.47 -6.75
CA GLU A 772 33.01 -16.81 -6.37
C GLU A 772 33.18 -17.07 -4.88
N GLY A 773 32.17 -16.69 -4.07
CA GLY A 773 32.16 -16.99 -2.66
C GLY A 773 30.83 -16.75 -1.98
N LEU A 774 30.66 -17.40 -0.83
CA LEU A 774 29.56 -17.20 0.10
C LEU A 774 30.06 -16.41 1.31
N VAL A 775 29.40 -15.33 1.63
CA VAL A 775 29.65 -14.51 2.82
C VAL A 775 28.53 -14.67 3.81
N LEU A 776 28.86 -15.04 5.04
CA LEU A 776 27.92 -15.00 6.18
C LEU A 776 28.21 -13.77 7.04
N LEU A 777 27.15 -13.05 7.39
CA LEU A 777 27.21 -11.94 8.35
C LEU A 777 26.69 -12.42 9.71
N GLU A 778 27.52 -12.29 10.73
CA GLU A 778 27.24 -12.74 12.10
C GLU A 778 27.47 -11.58 13.09
N ASP A 779 26.94 -11.70 14.30
CA ASP A 779 27.20 -10.71 15.35
C ASP A 779 28.70 -10.71 15.74
N SER A 780 29.24 -9.54 16.07
CA SER A 780 30.62 -9.36 16.52
C SER A 780 30.66 -8.61 17.83
N ASP A 781 31.53 -9.06 18.75
CA ASP A 781 31.81 -8.35 20.02
C ASP A 781 32.84 -7.23 19.87
N VAL A 782 33.53 -7.15 18.72
CA VAL A 782 34.71 -6.27 18.54
C VAL A 782 34.58 -5.34 17.31
N ALA A 783 33.56 -5.51 16.49
CA ALA A 783 33.32 -4.73 15.26
C ALA A 783 31.83 -4.57 15.01
N GLU A 784 31.46 -3.81 14.00
CA GLU A 784 30.05 -3.62 13.61
C GLU A 784 29.37 -4.95 13.21
N VAL A 785 30.13 -5.82 12.55
CA VAL A 785 29.68 -7.15 12.12
C VAL A 785 30.88 -8.08 11.97
N LYS A 786 30.65 -9.38 12.09
CA LYS A 786 31.60 -10.42 11.74
C LYS A 786 31.26 -10.98 10.35
N MET A 787 32.23 -10.99 9.47
CA MET A 787 32.19 -11.57 8.15
C MET A 787 32.92 -12.89 8.11
N ARG A 788 32.24 -13.96 7.66
CA ARG A 788 32.88 -15.24 7.32
C ARG A 788 32.76 -15.46 5.81
N LEU A 789 33.87 -15.75 5.17
CA LEU A 789 33.95 -15.98 3.73
C LEU A 789 34.18 -17.46 3.43
N PHE A 790 33.41 -18.05 2.56
CA PHE A 790 33.58 -19.43 2.10
C PHE A 790 33.80 -19.44 0.58
N ASN A 791 34.83 -20.11 0.15
CA ASN A 791 35.15 -20.29 -1.27
C ASN A 791 34.20 -21.25 -1.95
N THR A 792 34.29 -21.36 -3.29
CA THR A 792 33.45 -22.25 -4.10
C THR A 792 33.67 -23.75 -3.79
N ASP A 793 34.80 -24.11 -3.21
CA ASP A 793 35.12 -25.45 -2.76
C ASP A 793 34.71 -25.75 -1.31
N GLY A 794 34.02 -24.80 -0.66
CA GLY A 794 33.55 -24.89 0.72
C GLY A 794 34.61 -24.54 1.77
N SER A 795 35.85 -24.25 1.39
CA SER A 795 36.90 -23.84 2.34
C SER A 795 36.62 -22.41 2.88
N GLU A 796 36.90 -22.17 4.15
CA GLU A 796 36.77 -20.85 4.78
C GLU A 796 38.01 -20.01 4.49
N GLY A 797 37.83 -18.84 3.89
CA GLY A 797 38.88 -17.86 3.61
C GLY A 797 39.03 -16.87 4.76
N LEU A 798 40.30 -16.47 5.00
CA LEU A 798 40.60 -15.51 6.09
C LEU A 798 40.04 -14.10 5.79
N ILE A 799 40.17 -13.64 4.55
CA ILE A 799 39.70 -12.34 4.08
C ILE A 799 39.59 -12.33 2.56
N GLY A 800 38.64 -11.59 2.03
CA GLY A 800 38.51 -11.27 0.60
C GLY A 800 38.38 -9.76 0.44
N GLY A 801 39.34 -9.09 -0.18
CA GLY A 801 39.39 -7.63 -0.34
C GLY A 801 38.15 -7.10 -1.11
N ASN A 802 37.72 -7.83 -2.15
CA ASN A 802 36.53 -7.48 -2.93
C ASN A 802 35.23 -7.78 -2.15
N ALA A 803 35.19 -8.93 -1.46
CA ALA A 803 34.03 -9.33 -0.69
C ALA A 803 33.75 -8.39 0.51
N ILE A 804 34.79 -7.93 1.22
CA ILE A 804 34.60 -7.01 2.35
C ILE A 804 34.10 -5.63 1.91
N ARG A 805 34.47 -5.16 0.69
CA ARG A 805 33.91 -3.94 0.11
C ARG A 805 32.41 -4.10 -0.18
N CYS A 806 32.03 -5.27 -0.70
CA CYS A 806 30.61 -5.61 -0.88
C CYS A 806 29.85 -5.62 0.45
N VAL A 807 30.47 -6.16 1.53
CA VAL A 807 29.89 -6.13 2.88
C VAL A 807 29.74 -4.69 3.38
N GLY A 808 30.71 -3.82 3.20
CA GLY A 808 30.62 -2.41 3.58
C GLY A 808 29.43 -1.71 2.92
N LYS A 809 29.32 -1.87 1.60
CA LYS A 809 28.16 -1.37 0.85
C LYS A 809 26.85 -1.98 1.35
N TYR A 810 26.81 -3.29 1.56
CA TYR A 810 25.62 -3.99 2.01
C TYR A 810 25.12 -3.47 3.35
N LEU A 811 26.01 -3.34 4.32
CA LEU A 811 25.66 -2.88 5.68
C LEU A 811 25.09 -1.45 5.67
N TYR A 812 25.69 -0.56 4.91
CA TYR A 812 25.21 0.82 4.80
C TYR A 812 23.89 0.92 4.03
N ASP A 813 23.83 0.37 2.81
CA ASP A 813 22.66 0.47 1.94
C ASP A 813 21.43 -0.24 2.52
N LYS A 814 21.63 -1.27 3.35
CA LYS A 814 20.56 -1.98 4.06
C LYS A 814 20.25 -1.40 5.45
N GLY A 815 20.94 -0.37 5.87
CA GLY A 815 20.68 0.35 7.11
C GLY A 815 21.13 -0.37 8.38
N PHE A 816 22.06 -1.32 8.29
CA PHE A 816 22.70 -1.92 9.47
C PHE A 816 23.56 -0.91 10.21
N THR A 817 24.22 -0.03 9.46
CA THR A 817 24.99 1.08 9.99
C THR A 817 24.72 2.35 9.20
N ARG A 818 24.91 3.52 9.84
CA ARG A 818 24.87 4.84 9.21
C ARG A 818 26.24 5.50 9.20
N GLN A 819 27.21 4.83 9.79
CA GLN A 819 28.56 5.34 9.82
C GLN A 819 29.21 5.12 8.45
N GLU A 820 29.83 6.16 7.92
CA GLU A 820 30.62 6.08 6.69
C GLU A 820 32.03 5.52 6.94
N SER A 821 32.37 5.31 8.20
CA SER A 821 33.63 4.75 8.65
C SER A 821 33.39 3.80 9.82
N PHE A 822 33.68 2.52 9.64
CA PHE A 822 33.48 1.48 10.67
C PHE A 822 34.38 0.27 10.44
N SER A 823 34.34 -0.69 11.38
CA SER A 823 35.15 -1.89 11.33
C SER A 823 34.33 -3.16 11.10
N VAL A 824 34.92 -4.12 10.43
CA VAL A 824 34.37 -5.48 10.17
C VAL A 824 35.37 -6.51 10.70
N GLU A 825 34.90 -7.44 11.53
CA GLU A 825 35.66 -8.60 11.97
C GLU A 825 35.74 -9.63 10.83
N THR A 826 36.94 -10.15 10.56
CA THR A 826 37.18 -11.18 9.56
C THR A 826 38.04 -12.29 10.15
N GLY A 827 38.18 -13.43 9.48
CA GLY A 827 39.13 -14.49 9.88
C GLY A 827 40.58 -14.01 9.91
N GLY A 828 40.93 -12.96 9.17
CA GLY A 828 42.24 -12.30 9.17
C GLY A 828 42.35 -11.13 10.15
N GLY A 829 41.41 -10.97 11.07
CA GLY A 829 41.35 -9.88 12.05
C GLY A 829 40.39 -8.77 11.69
N VAL A 830 40.36 -7.73 12.53
CA VAL A 830 39.48 -6.58 12.30
C VAL A 830 40.01 -5.68 11.18
N ARG A 831 39.16 -5.30 10.24
CA ARG A 831 39.48 -4.40 9.13
C ARG A 831 38.62 -3.14 9.20
N HIS A 832 39.23 -2.01 8.90
CA HIS A 832 38.58 -0.71 8.88
C HIS A 832 38.15 -0.35 7.45
N LEU A 833 36.93 0.16 7.30
CA LEU A 833 36.31 0.55 6.05
C LEU A 833 35.94 2.02 6.08
N ASP A 834 36.24 2.74 4.99
CA ASP A 834 35.74 4.09 4.71
C ASP A 834 34.84 4.03 3.47
N LEU A 835 33.60 4.46 3.64
CA LEU A 835 32.59 4.45 2.60
C LEU A 835 32.49 5.83 1.93
N TYR A 836 32.37 5.83 0.62
CA TYR A 836 32.07 7.05 -0.15
C TYR A 836 30.64 6.95 -0.67
N THR A 837 29.82 7.93 -0.29
CA THR A 837 28.40 7.91 -0.56
C THR A 837 27.98 9.03 -1.51
N VAL A 838 27.01 8.74 -2.35
CA VAL A 838 26.33 9.73 -3.20
C VAL A 838 24.83 9.45 -3.08
N ASP A 839 24.05 10.45 -2.76
CA ASP A 839 22.58 10.35 -2.58
C ASP A 839 22.17 9.24 -1.60
N GLY A 840 22.95 9.06 -0.51
CA GLY A 840 22.64 8.06 0.52
C GLY A 840 22.93 6.62 0.12
N LYS A 841 23.67 6.38 -0.97
CA LYS A 841 24.11 5.06 -1.42
C LYS A 841 25.63 5.01 -1.54
N VAL A 842 26.21 3.89 -1.16
CA VAL A 842 27.66 3.68 -1.27
C VAL A 842 28.03 3.48 -2.73
N THR A 843 28.97 4.30 -3.22
CA THR A 843 29.53 4.22 -4.58
C THR A 843 30.89 3.57 -4.62
N SER A 844 31.71 3.74 -3.57
CA SER A 844 33.00 3.07 -3.42
C SER A 844 33.35 2.85 -1.95
N VAL A 845 34.26 1.91 -1.70
CA VAL A 845 34.71 1.54 -0.35
C VAL A 845 36.22 1.43 -0.35
N ALA A 846 36.88 2.16 0.54
CA ALA A 846 38.27 1.94 0.89
C ALA A 846 38.34 0.97 2.08
N VAL A 847 39.32 0.07 2.04
CA VAL A 847 39.58 -0.92 3.09
C VAL A 847 41.03 -0.84 3.51
N ASP A 848 41.26 -0.71 4.81
CA ASP A 848 42.63 -0.86 5.35
C ASP A 848 43.01 -2.35 5.44
N MET A 849 43.81 -2.80 4.49
CA MET A 849 44.25 -4.19 4.42
C MET A 849 45.46 -4.47 5.33
N GLY A 850 45.98 -3.47 6.04
CA GLY A 850 47.15 -3.58 6.90
C GLY A 850 48.49 -3.38 6.15
N LYS A 851 49.57 -3.81 6.76
CA LYS A 851 50.93 -3.65 6.18
C LYS A 851 51.29 -4.86 5.35
N ALA A 852 51.82 -4.58 4.15
CA ALA A 852 52.44 -5.59 3.31
C ALA A 852 53.67 -6.20 3.97
N SER A 853 53.83 -7.53 3.86
CA SER A 853 55.05 -8.23 4.26
C SER A 853 55.79 -8.76 3.04
N LEU A 854 57.06 -8.44 2.94
CA LEU A 854 57.98 -8.99 1.92
C LEU A 854 58.74 -10.21 2.40
N LYS A 855 58.50 -10.68 3.63
CA LYS A 855 59.17 -11.83 4.18
C LYS A 855 58.66 -13.12 3.55
N ALA A 856 59.55 -13.94 3.02
CA ALA A 856 59.22 -15.24 2.43
C ALA A 856 58.56 -16.19 3.50
N ALA A 857 58.87 -16.02 4.77
CA ALA A 857 58.22 -16.77 5.86
C ALA A 857 56.75 -16.50 6.03
N ASP A 858 56.23 -15.35 5.54
CA ASP A 858 54.78 -14.98 5.57
C ASP A 858 54.07 -15.39 4.27
N LEU A 859 54.73 -16.17 3.42
CA LEU A 859 54.25 -16.65 2.12
C LEU A 859 54.35 -18.17 2.04
N PRO A 860 53.44 -18.88 1.37
CA PRO A 860 53.50 -20.32 1.18
C PRO A 860 54.51 -20.64 0.05
N THR A 861 55.79 -20.41 0.29
CA THR A 861 56.86 -20.63 -0.69
C THR A 861 57.94 -21.61 -0.22
N THR A 862 58.48 -22.38 -1.15
CA THR A 862 59.61 -23.28 -0.92
C THR A 862 60.98 -22.63 -1.22
N LEU A 863 60.98 -21.39 -1.72
CA LEU A 863 62.19 -20.66 -2.08
C LEU A 863 62.96 -20.28 -0.82
N PRO A 864 64.30 -20.38 -0.82
CA PRO A 864 65.13 -20.34 0.43
C PRO A 864 65.46 -18.92 0.91
N GLU A 865 65.15 -17.88 0.18
CA GLU A 865 65.56 -16.50 0.51
C GLU A 865 64.64 -15.87 1.58
N GLU A 866 65.18 -14.94 2.34
CA GLU A 866 64.43 -14.22 3.38
C GLU A 866 63.38 -13.27 2.76
N THR A 867 63.67 -12.72 1.55
CA THR A 867 62.78 -11.87 0.75
C THR A 867 62.91 -12.22 -0.73
N LEU A 868 61.83 -12.24 -1.43
CA LEU A 868 61.79 -12.52 -2.88
C LEU A 868 61.48 -11.22 -3.62
N ILE A 869 62.53 -10.42 -3.87
CA ILE A 869 62.41 -9.14 -4.59
C ILE A 869 63.29 -9.24 -5.85
N ASP A 870 62.66 -9.09 -7.03
CA ASP A 870 63.29 -9.25 -8.33
C ASP A 870 64.05 -10.58 -8.44
N TYR A 871 63.48 -11.63 -7.83
CA TYR A 871 64.14 -12.92 -7.66
C TYR A 871 64.00 -13.77 -8.94
N PRO A 872 65.08 -14.28 -9.54
CA PRO A 872 65.01 -15.06 -10.77
C PRO A 872 64.47 -16.46 -10.50
N VAL A 873 63.47 -16.88 -11.27
CA VAL A 873 62.88 -18.23 -11.24
C VAL A 873 62.62 -18.71 -12.67
N GLU A 874 62.57 -20.02 -12.84
CA GLU A 874 62.10 -20.63 -14.09
C GLU A 874 60.72 -21.25 -13.86
N ILE A 875 59.69 -20.78 -14.59
CA ILE A 875 58.32 -21.27 -14.48
C ILE A 875 57.82 -21.63 -15.87
N GLY A 876 57.38 -22.89 -16.02
CA GLY A 876 56.93 -23.39 -17.32
C GLY A 876 57.99 -23.46 -18.41
N GLY A 877 59.29 -23.47 -18.02
CA GLY A 877 60.46 -23.47 -18.89
C GLY A 877 60.91 -22.10 -19.41
N GLU A 878 60.33 -21.03 -18.88
CA GLU A 878 60.68 -19.64 -19.20
C GLU A 878 61.20 -18.91 -17.95
N PRO A 879 62.22 -18.04 -18.10
CA PRO A 879 62.80 -17.29 -16.99
C PRO A 879 61.93 -16.07 -16.64
N TYR A 880 61.68 -15.88 -15.32
CA TYR A 880 60.94 -14.73 -14.78
C TYR A 880 61.70 -14.14 -13.59
N ASN A 881 61.58 -12.85 -13.40
CA ASN A 881 61.94 -12.19 -12.14
C ASN A 881 60.65 -11.91 -11.37
N ILE A 882 60.59 -12.43 -10.13
CA ILE A 882 59.39 -12.34 -9.28
C ILE A 882 59.65 -11.48 -8.05
N THR A 883 58.64 -10.76 -7.64
CA THR A 883 58.60 -10.10 -6.33
C THR A 883 57.37 -10.59 -5.58
N CYS A 884 57.58 -11.27 -4.47
CA CYS A 884 56.48 -11.83 -3.68
C CYS A 884 56.15 -10.96 -2.47
N VAL A 885 54.83 -10.81 -2.21
CA VAL A 885 54.33 -9.97 -1.13
C VAL A 885 53.11 -10.63 -0.50
N SER A 886 52.98 -10.55 0.83
CA SER A 886 51.78 -10.95 1.54
C SER A 886 50.98 -9.70 1.97
N MET A 887 49.72 -9.68 1.63
CA MET A 887 48.75 -8.72 2.13
C MET A 887 47.72 -9.38 3.07
N GLY A 888 48.13 -10.52 3.68
CA GLY A 888 47.21 -11.46 4.36
C GLY A 888 46.84 -12.64 3.45
N ASN A 889 46.99 -12.48 2.14
CA ASN A 889 46.99 -13.50 1.10
C ASN A 889 48.30 -13.38 0.27
N PRO A 890 48.77 -14.47 -0.39
CA PRO A 890 50.06 -14.47 -1.10
C PRO A 890 49.90 -13.92 -2.52
N HIS A 891 50.85 -13.05 -2.91
CA HIS A 891 50.93 -12.44 -4.23
C HIS A 891 52.34 -12.59 -4.83
N CYS A 892 52.39 -12.86 -6.15
CA CYS A 892 53.60 -12.92 -6.95
C CYS A 892 53.53 -11.87 -8.08
N VAL A 893 54.29 -10.81 -7.95
CA VAL A 893 54.33 -9.70 -8.91
C VAL A 893 55.45 -9.95 -9.93
N VAL A 894 55.08 -9.91 -11.24
CA VAL A 894 55.95 -10.03 -12.37
C VAL A 894 55.99 -8.71 -13.13
N PHE A 895 57.10 -8.00 -13.09
CA PHE A 895 57.23 -6.77 -13.87
C PHE A 895 57.52 -7.09 -15.33
N CYS A 896 56.75 -6.49 -16.24
CA CYS A 896 56.89 -6.72 -17.68
C CYS A 896 56.70 -5.44 -18.50
N ASP A 897 57.35 -5.36 -19.69
CA ASP A 897 57.24 -4.18 -20.56
C ASP A 897 55.89 -4.03 -21.23
N ARG A 898 55.16 -5.14 -21.48
CA ARG A 898 53.93 -5.17 -22.23
C ARG A 898 52.93 -6.11 -21.57
N VAL A 899 52.14 -5.58 -20.68
CA VAL A 899 51.08 -6.34 -19.94
C VAL A 899 50.00 -6.90 -20.89
N ASP A 900 49.66 -6.13 -21.94
CA ASP A 900 48.63 -6.57 -22.92
C ASP A 900 49.10 -7.74 -23.78
N GLY A 901 50.39 -7.96 -23.87
CA GLY A 901 50.99 -9.08 -24.64
C GLY A 901 51.07 -10.39 -23.85
N VAL A 902 50.83 -10.38 -22.56
CA VAL A 902 50.85 -11.57 -21.72
C VAL A 902 49.59 -12.38 -21.93
N ASN A 903 49.70 -13.65 -22.26
CA ASN A 903 48.57 -14.58 -22.29
C ASN A 903 48.29 -15.11 -20.88
N VAL A 904 47.65 -14.28 -20.05
CA VAL A 904 47.40 -14.57 -18.63
C VAL A 904 46.68 -15.91 -18.43
N PRO A 905 45.66 -16.29 -19.21
CA PRO A 905 45.01 -17.60 -19.09
C PRO A 905 45.91 -18.81 -19.34
N GLN A 906 47.00 -18.62 -20.07
CA GLN A 906 47.98 -19.67 -20.35
C GLN A 906 49.12 -19.68 -19.31
N VAL A 907 49.59 -18.51 -18.90
CA VAL A 907 50.76 -18.37 -18.03
C VAL A 907 50.36 -18.41 -16.55
N GLY A 908 49.28 -17.83 -16.18
CA GLY A 908 48.76 -17.76 -14.78
C GLY A 908 48.72 -19.11 -14.07
N PRO A 909 48.11 -20.15 -14.69
CA PRO A 909 48.07 -21.50 -14.10
C PRO A 909 49.49 -22.07 -13.81
N LEU A 910 50.50 -21.70 -14.59
CA LEU A 910 51.88 -22.19 -14.39
C LEU A 910 52.50 -21.61 -13.13
N PHE A 911 52.13 -20.36 -12.77
CA PHE A 911 52.54 -19.75 -11.51
C PHE A 911 51.73 -20.31 -10.36
N GLU A 912 50.43 -20.38 -10.48
CA GLU A 912 49.52 -20.88 -9.45
C GLU A 912 49.91 -22.28 -8.99
N HIS A 913 50.27 -23.17 -9.90
CA HIS A 913 50.59 -24.58 -9.64
C HIS A 913 52.09 -24.87 -9.63
N SER A 914 52.93 -23.85 -9.55
CA SER A 914 54.39 -24.02 -9.48
C SER A 914 54.80 -24.74 -8.16
N GLU A 915 55.81 -25.58 -8.24
CA GLU A 915 56.46 -26.22 -7.09
C GLU A 915 56.99 -25.21 -6.06
N PHE A 916 57.23 -23.96 -6.47
CA PHE A 916 57.64 -22.89 -5.59
C PHE A 916 56.52 -22.40 -4.64
N PHE A 917 55.25 -22.68 -4.98
CA PHE A 917 54.07 -22.21 -4.24
C PHE A 917 53.13 -23.37 -3.92
N PRO A 918 53.44 -24.20 -2.92
CA PRO A 918 52.68 -25.43 -2.63
C PRO A 918 51.20 -25.17 -2.23
N GLU A 919 50.89 -23.99 -1.66
CA GLU A 919 49.52 -23.57 -1.32
C GLU A 919 48.90 -22.63 -2.38
N ARG A 920 49.54 -22.57 -3.59
CA ARG A 920 49.17 -21.69 -4.68
C ARG A 920 49.40 -20.20 -4.38
N ILE A 921 49.37 -19.34 -5.40
CA ILE A 921 49.63 -17.90 -5.27
C ILE A 921 48.85 -17.13 -6.33
N ASN A 922 48.44 -15.90 -5.97
CA ASN A 922 47.94 -14.91 -6.96
C ASN A 922 49.12 -14.34 -7.73
N THR A 923 48.97 -14.05 -9.02
CA THR A 923 50.05 -13.58 -9.88
C THR A 923 49.63 -12.31 -10.62
N GLU A 924 50.34 -11.22 -10.39
CA GLU A 924 50.13 -9.93 -11.02
C GLU A 924 51.21 -9.65 -12.09
N PHE A 925 50.80 -9.47 -13.34
CA PHE A 925 51.66 -8.98 -14.41
C PHE A 925 51.56 -7.47 -14.47
N VAL A 926 52.66 -6.75 -14.14
CA VAL A 926 52.63 -5.31 -13.89
C VAL A 926 53.57 -4.56 -14.81
N ARG A 927 53.11 -3.47 -15.38
CA ARG A 927 53.89 -2.46 -16.05
C ARG A 927 53.83 -1.14 -15.29
N VAL A 928 54.96 -0.59 -14.93
CA VAL A 928 55.06 0.75 -14.38
C VAL A 928 55.00 1.75 -15.54
N VAL A 929 53.92 2.53 -15.62
CA VAL A 929 53.71 3.56 -16.66
C VAL A 929 54.41 4.84 -16.26
N ASN A 930 54.34 5.24 -15.01
CA ASN A 930 55.04 6.38 -14.41
C ASN A 930 55.02 6.21 -12.88
N PRO A 931 55.66 7.07 -12.07
CA PRO A 931 55.74 6.92 -10.62
C PRO A 931 54.39 6.88 -9.87
N LEU A 932 53.27 7.30 -10.52
CA LEU A 932 51.94 7.36 -9.95
C LEU A 932 50.96 6.42 -10.63
N THR A 933 51.39 5.65 -11.65
CA THR A 933 50.50 4.85 -12.47
C THR A 933 51.13 3.52 -12.84
N ILE A 934 50.45 2.44 -12.52
CA ILE A 934 50.79 1.10 -13.02
C ILE A 934 49.64 0.58 -13.90
N LYS A 935 49.96 -0.30 -14.81
CA LYS A 935 48.97 -1.12 -15.56
C LYS A 935 49.24 -2.56 -15.18
N MET A 936 48.20 -3.29 -14.80
CA MET A 936 48.36 -4.69 -14.41
C MET A 936 47.22 -5.56 -14.95
N ARG A 937 47.49 -6.85 -15.02
CA ARG A 937 46.51 -7.94 -15.19
C ARG A 937 46.86 -8.99 -14.15
N VAL A 938 45.83 -9.64 -13.59
CA VAL A 938 45.99 -10.56 -12.47
C VAL A 938 45.39 -11.93 -12.80
N TRP A 939 46.09 -12.94 -12.34
CA TRP A 939 45.57 -14.30 -12.22
C TRP A 939 45.39 -14.63 -10.76
N GLU A 940 44.16 -14.76 -10.34
CA GLU A 940 43.81 -15.10 -8.95
C GLU A 940 43.76 -16.63 -8.77
N ARG A 941 44.33 -17.11 -7.67
CA ARG A 941 44.32 -18.53 -7.32
C ARG A 941 42.89 -19.03 -7.14
N GLY A 942 42.52 -20.08 -7.89
CA GLY A 942 41.19 -20.68 -7.84
C GLY A 942 40.11 -19.97 -8.62
N SER A 943 40.34 -18.71 -9.07
CA SER A 943 39.31 -17.90 -9.78
C SER A 943 39.71 -17.62 -11.25
N GLY A 944 40.98 -17.64 -11.58
CA GLY A 944 41.46 -17.36 -12.92
C GLY A 944 41.82 -15.89 -13.17
N GLU A 945 41.76 -15.43 -14.41
CA GLU A 945 41.98 -14.01 -14.72
C GLU A 945 40.77 -13.18 -14.28
N THR A 946 41.01 -12.20 -13.41
CA THR A 946 39.98 -11.29 -12.88
C THR A 946 40.30 -9.84 -13.28
N MET A 947 39.37 -8.93 -13.00
CA MET A 947 39.54 -7.48 -13.22
C MET A 947 40.08 -6.74 -11.99
N ALA A 948 40.42 -7.44 -10.91
CA ALA A 948 40.88 -6.85 -9.67
C ALA A 948 42.26 -6.19 -9.77
#